data_b4b4a0af67ce9417a55338235a1324f7
#
_entry.id   b4b4a0af67ce9417a55338235a1324f7
#
_cell.length_a   1.000
_cell.length_b   1.000
_cell.length_c   1.000
_cell.angle_alpha   90.00
_cell.angle_beta   90.00
_cell.angle_gamma   90.00
#
_symmetry.space_group_name_H-M   'P 1'
#
loop_
_entity.id
_entity.type
_entity.pdbx_description
1 polymer ?
#
loop_
_entity_poly.entity_id
_entity_poly.type
_entity_poly.pdbx_seq_one_letter_code
_entity_poly.pdbx_strand_id
1 'polypeptide(L)'
;VSVKTFQQYIDMYIGTKDYAPRVYEDVENGRWEYAVALSPTHEFQQVSYVNGIHTSKGGKHVDYILQQITRKLSAYIEKKKKITVNTNSIKEQLILFLRCDIENPAFDSQTKDFMNTPSSKFGSSCVVSEKFIEKIAKMGVMEAACAITEVKESKAAKKTDGTKSKNVRGIPKLIDANWAGTEKSSLCTVIFCEGDSAKAGIVSGLSSSDRNIYGVYPMKGKIMNVRGETTKKISDNKEIADIKKILGLETGKTYKDIEQVHKTLRYGRVLFMTDQDLDGSHIKGLGVNLFQSVWPSLSVIPGFIGFMNTPILKARKGSSELMFYNTGEYETWLETLNNDPKGWNIKYYKGLGTSTGKEFREYFAKKKIVGFEHFGKESDNTIDMVFNKKRADDRKDWLGKYERDSYLDTDKETVSYDEFIHKELIHFSKYDCDRSIPNLMDGLKISLRKILFAAFKKNLTSEIKVAQFSGYVSEHSGYHHGEASLNAAIVGMGQNFVGSNNINLLVPSGQFGTRLQGGKDSASERYIFTYLNPITRKIFPGMDDAILKYLNDDGLMVEPIYYAPIIPMILVNGAKGIGTGFSTDVLPYNPNDIISYLCSKLHGDNDHANQEFVPYYEGFQGTVAKISDSKYVIKGSYQLLGNDKIVVTELPVGYW
;
A
#
# COMPACT_ATOMS: atom_id res chain seq x y z
N VAL A 1 9.52 -62.79 1.60
CA VAL A 1 10.32 -61.61 1.95
C VAL A 1 10.07 -61.32 3.43
N SER A 2 11.14 -61.37 4.24
CA SER A 2 11.02 -61.10 5.69
C SER A 2 11.10 -59.60 5.94
N VAL A 3 9.92 -58.95 6.13
CA VAL A 3 9.80 -57.52 6.48
C VAL A 3 9.43 -57.45 7.96
N LYS A 4 10.26 -56.83 8.78
CA LYS A 4 10.04 -56.74 10.25
C LYS A 4 9.53 -55.35 10.70
N THR A 5 9.74 -54.30 9.90
CA THR A 5 9.38 -52.94 10.26
C THR A 5 8.67 -52.22 9.10
N PHE A 6 7.85 -51.20 9.42
CA PHE A 6 7.22 -50.40 8.39
C PHE A 6 8.23 -49.65 7.51
N GLN A 7 9.38 -49.26 8.04
CA GLN A 7 10.45 -48.66 7.25
C GLN A 7 11.04 -49.65 6.21
N GLN A 8 11.25 -50.91 6.56
CA GLN A 8 11.65 -51.94 5.59
C GLN A 8 10.60 -52.19 4.52
N TYR A 9 9.32 -52.05 4.88
CA TYR A 9 8.22 -52.14 3.93
C TYR A 9 8.27 -50.99 2.92
N ILE A 10 8.54 -49.77 3.39
CA ILE A 10 8.72 -48.57 2.53
C ILE A 10 9.90 -48.79 1.58
N ASP A 11 11.02 -49.42 2.04
CA ASP A 11 12.17 -49.75 1.20
C ASP A 11 11.82 -50.59 -0.04
N MET A 12 10.77 -51.40 0.05
CA MET A 12 10.32 -52.21 -1.09
C MET A 12 9.60 -51.38 -2.17
N TYR A 13 9.05 -50.23 -1.83
CA TYR A 13 8.38 -49.36 -2.79
C TYR A 13 9.31 -48.35 -3.48
N ILE A 14 10.19 -47.72 -2.71
CA ILE A 14 10.99 -46.61 -3.19
C ILE A 14 12.52 -46.83 -3.06
N GLY A 15 12.95 -47.99 -2.61
CA GLY A 15 14.35 -48.29 -2.35
C GLY A 15 14.81 -47.85 -0.95
N THR A 16 16.09 -48.13 -0.65
CA THR A 16 16.68 -47.79 0.65
C THR A 16 16.73 -46.27 0.86
N LYS A 17 16.88 -45.83 2.10
CA LYS A 17 16.93 -44.41 2.47
C LYS A 17 18.05 -43.62 1.77
N ASP A 18 19.16 -44.29 1.47
CA ASP A 18 20.30 -43.68 0.76
C ASP A 18 19.97 -43.42 -0.74
N TYR A 19 19.12 -44.26 -1.32
CA TYR A 19 18.68 -44.12 -2.71
C TYR A 19 17.47 -43.15 -2.84
N ALA A 20 16.48 -43.27 -1.94
CA ALA A 20 15.30 -42.46 -1.90
C ALA A 20 15.13 -41.79 -0.52
N PRO A 21 15.63 -40.56 -0.34
CA PRO A 21 15.49 -39.82 0.91
C PRO A 21 14.05 -39.72 1.37
N ARG A 22 13.81 -39.96 2.63
CA ARG A 22 12.48 -39.85 3.24
C ARG A 22 12.58 -39.43 4.70
N VAL A 23 11.53 -38.82 5.18
CA VAL A 23 11.34 -38.49 6.59
C VAL A 23 10.30 -39.42 7.16
N TYR A 24 10.60 -40.07 8.29
CA TYR A 24 9.74 -40.99 9.01
C TYR A 24 9.47 -40.48 10.41
N GLU A 25 8.27 -40.67 10.90
CA GLU A 25 7.84 -40.38 12.27
C GLU A 25 6.92 -41.47 12.79
N ASP A 26 7.07 -41.81 14.06
CA ASP A 26 6.24 -42.73 14.83
C ASP A 26 5.66 -41.96 16.02
N VAL A 27 4.35 -42.05 16.21
CA VAL A 27 3.61 -41.32 17.24
C VAL A 27 2.72 -42.30 18.00
N GLU A 28 2.61 -42.10 19.31
CA GLU A 28 1.81 -42.94 20.22
C GLU A 28 2.21 -44.43 20.20
N ASN A 29 3.50 -44.71 20.30
CA ASN A 29 4.05 -46.11 20.39
C ASN A 29 3.60 -47.01 19.24
N GLY A 30 3.69 -46.51 17.99
CA GLY A 30 3.37 -47.29 16.81
C GLY A 30 1.87 -47.25 16.41
N ARG A 31 1.05 -46.50 17.10
CA ARG A 31 -0.35 -46.33 16.69
C ARG A 31 -0.52 -45.50 15.41
N TRP A 32 0.42 -44.57 15.17
CA TRP A 32 0.53 -43.80 13.95
C TRP A 32 1.99 -43.85 13.46
N GLU A 33 2.21 -44.50 12.35
CA GLU A 33 3.50 -44.50 11.67
C GLU A 33 3.34 -43.91 10.28
N TYR A 34 4.13 -42.91 9.95
CA TYR A 34 4.07 -42.32 8.61
C TYR A 34 5.44 -41.86 8.12
N ALA A 35 5.58 -41.88 6.80
CA ALA A 35 6.75 -41.37 6.12
C ALA A 35 6.36 -40.57 4.88
N VAL A 36 7.19 -39.59 4.55
CA VAL A 36 7.04 -38.78 3.35
C VAL A 36 8.35 -38.84 2.56
N ALA A 37 8.20 -39.07 1.25
CA ALA A 37 9.26 -38.97 0.26
C ALA A 37 8.86 -37.99 -0.84
N LEU A 38 9.85 -37.51 -1.62
CA LEU A 38 9.60 -36.66 -2.80
C LEU A 38 9.04 -37.55 -3.94
N SER A 39 7.97 -37.11 -4.58
CA SER A 39 7.41 -37.80 -5.75
C SER A 39 8.26 -37.55 -7.00
N PRO A 40 8.78 -38.58 -7.66
CA PRO A 40 9.56 -38.43 -8.89
C PRO A 40 8.67 -38.08 -10.10
N THR A 41 7.37 -38.32 -10.00
CA THR A 41 6.39 -38.06 -11.08
C THR A 41 5.68 -36.71 -10.93
N HIS A 42 5.94 -35.98 -9.84
CA HIS A 42 5.19 -34.76 -9.49
C HIS A 42 3.67 -34.97 -9.38
N GLU A 43 3.28 -36.18 -8.99
CA GLU A 43 1.89 -36.56 -8.67
C GLU A 43 1.83 -37.14 -7.27
N PHE A 44 0.74 -36.82 -6.55
CA PHE A 44 0.54 -37.33 -5.21
C PHE A 44 0.31 -38.86 -5.26
N GLN A 45 1.10 -39.57 -4.49
CA GLN A 45 0.93 -41.00 -4.29
C GLN A 45 0.77 -41.31 -2.80
N GLN A 46 0.03 -42.39 -2.50
CA GLN A 46 -0.12 -42.84 -1.12
C GLN A 46 -0.14 -44.37 -1.04
N VAL A 47 0.43 -44.88 0.05
CA VAL A 47 0.33 -46.28 0.46
C VAL A 47 -0.12 -46.24 1.92
N SER A 48 -1.37 -46.67 2.19
CA SER A 48 -1.94 -46.53 3.53
C SER A 48 -2.60 -47.80 4.05
N TYR A 49 -2.51 -47.96 5.36
CA TYR A 49 -3.07 -49.06 6.11
C TYR A 49 -3.83 -48.61 7.34
N VAL A 50 -4.99 -49.20 7.59
CA VAL A 50 -5.77 -49.05 8.83
C VAL A 50 -5.99 -50.39 9.46
N ASN A 51 -5.53 -50.60 10.70
CA ASN A 51 -5.60 -51.87 11.42
C ASN A 51 -5.07 -53.07 10.58
N GLY A 52 -3.97 -52.83 9.86
CA GLY A 52 -3.36 -53.85 8.97
C GLY A 52 -4.06 -54.01 7.61
N ILE A 53 -5.15 -53.35 7.33
CA ILE A 53 -5.91 -53.40 6.06
C ILE A 53 -5.40 -52.37 5.10
N HIS A 54 -5.02 -52.75 3.88
CA HIS A 54 -4.55 -51.84 2.83
C HIS A 54 -5.73 -51.01 2.29
N THR A 55 -5.63 -49.70 2.37
CA THR A 55 -6.62 -48.76 1.87
C THR A 55 -6.12 -48.15 0.54
N SER A 56 -6.34 -48.88 -0.57
CA SER A 56 -5.80 -48.54 -1.89
C SER A 56 -6.23 -47.17 -2.41
N LYS A 57 -7.45 -46.76 -2.05
CA LYS A 57 -8.01 -45.42 -2.41
C LYS A 57 -7.82 -44.38 -1.29
N GLY A 58 -7.10 -44.74 -0.22
CA GLY A 58 -6.86 -43.83 0.92
C GLY A 58 -8.07 -43.71 1.86
N GLY A 59 -8.38 -42.49 2.27
CA GLY A 59 -9.51 -42.20 3.16
C GLY A 59 -9.22 -41.07 4.14
N LYS A 60 -10.11 -40.87 5.12
CA LYS A 60 -10.06 -39.77 6.08
C LYS A 60 -8.78 -39.74 6.92
N HIS A 61 -8.13 -40.88 7.16
CA HIS A 61 -6.84 -40.97 7.85
C HIS A 61 -5.70 -40.35 7.01
N VAL A 62 -5.71 -40.60 5.70
CA VAL A 62 -4.75 -40.00 4.75
C VAL A 62 -4.95 -38.48 4.69
N ASP A 63 -6.22 -38.04 4.53
CA ASP A 63 -6.56 -36.62 4.50
C ASP A 63 -6.13 -35.92 5.79
N TYR A 64 -6.30 -36.57 6.95
CA TYR A 64 -5.98 -36.01 8.26
C TYR A 64 -4.48 -35.71 8.43
N ILE A 65 -3.61 -36.61 8.01
CA ILE A 65 -2.16 -36.40 8.06
C ILE A 65 -1.69 -35.46 6.95
N LEU A 66 -2.18 -35.64 5.72
CA LEU A 66 -1.82 -34.84 4.57
C LEU A 66 -2.17 -33.35 4.72
N GLN A 67 -3.33 -33.03 5.26
CA GLN A 67 -3.74 -31.63 5.51
C GLN A 67 -2.82 -30.95 6.53
N GLN A 68 -2.41 -31.66 7.58
CA GLN A 68 -1.46 -31.12 8.55
C GLN A 68 -0.09 -30.85 7.89
N ILE A 69 0.42 -31.80 7.12
CA ILE A 69 1.72 -31.67 6.42
C ILE A 69 1.67 -30.49 5.45
N THR A 70 0.69 -30.45 4.56
CA THR A 70 0.63 -29.42 3.51
C THR A 70 0.41 -28.02 4.08
N ARG A 71 -0.45 -27.89 5.11
CA ARG A 71 -0.71 -26.61 5.78
C ARG A 71 0.52 -26.08 6.54
N LYS A 72 1.14 -26.95 7.36
CA LYS A 72 2.33 -26.58 8.11
C LYS A 72 3.54 -26.28 7.20
N LEU A 73 3.70 -27.05 6.13
CA LEU A 73 4.77 -26.82 5.16
C LEU A 73 4.56 -25.54 4.35
N SER A 74 3.32 -25.22 3.96
CA SER A 74 3.00 -23.92 3.32
C SER A 74 3.36 -22.75 4.23
N ALA A 75 3.00 -22.80 5.52
CA ALA A 75 3.37 -21.78 6.50
C ALA A 75 4.90 -21.68 6.71
N TYR A 76 5.59 -22.83 6.74
CA TYR A 76 7.05 -22.87 6.85
C TYR A 76 7.74 -22.23 5.64
N ILE A 77 7.28 -22.54 4.42
CA ILE A 77 7.80 -21.96 3.17
C ILE A 77 7.57 -20.45 3.16
N GLU A 78 6.36 -19.99 3.49
CA GLU A 78 6.04 -18.57 3.55
C GLU A 78 6.93 -17.82 4.54
N LYS A 79 7.18 -18.40 5.72
CA LYS A 79 8.09 -17.83 6.73
C LYS A 79 9.53 -17.73 6.22
N LYS A 80 10.03 -18.75 5.52
CA LYS A 80 11.44 -18.85 5.08
C LYS A 80 11.73 -18.14 3.77
N LYS A 81 10.86 -18.32 2.77
CA LYS A 81 11.07 -17.83 1.39
C LYS A 81 10.23 -16.60 1.06
N LYS A 82 9.24 -16.25 1.90
CA LYS A 82 8.26 -15.17 1.63
C LYS A 82 7.42 -15.41 0.36
N ILE A 83 7.26 -16.68 -0.02
CA ILE A 83 6.44 -17.12 -1.15
C ILE A 83 5.24 -17.88 -0.60
N THR A 84 4.03 -17.48 -0.98
CA THR A 84 2.80 -18.21 -0.63
C THR A 84 2.60 -19.34 -1.62
N VAL A 85 2.79 -20.58 -1.17
CA VAL A 85 2.65 -21.79 -2.00
C VAL A 85 1.29 -22.43 -1.72
N ASN A 86 0.57 -22.80 -2.80
CA ASN A 86 -0.69 -23.51 -2.68
C ASN A 86 -0.46 -24.92 -2.12
N THR A 87 -1.31 -25.36 -1.17
CA THR A 87 -1.25 -26.69 -0.57
C THR A 87 -1.31 -27.83 -1.60
N ASN A 88 -2.03 -27.64 -2.71
CA ASN A 88 -2.06 -28.62 -3.80
C ASN A 88 -0.71 -28.74 -4.52
N SER A 89 0.01 -27.64 -4.70
CA SER A 89 1.36 -27.68 -5.30
C SER A 89 2.36 -28.40 -4.40
N ILE A 90 2.17 -28.35 -3.09
CA ILE A 90 2.95 -29.14 -2.13
C ILE A 90 2.52 -30.61 -2.19
N LYS A 91 1.22 -30.89 -2.16
CA LYS A 91 0.66 -32.25 -2.24
C LYS A 91 1.20 -33.03 -3.45
N GLU A 92 1.23 -32.40 -4.63
CA GLU A 92 1.71 -33.00 -5.87
C GLU A 92 3.19 -33.46 -5.79
N GLN A 93 3.96 -32.96 -4.81
CA GLN A 93 5.37 -33.35 -4.62
C GLN A 93 5.58 -34.51 -3.66
N LEU A 94 4.52 -35.09 -3.09
CA LEU A 94 4.63 -36.03 -1.97
C LEU A 94 4.23 -37.45 -2.34
N ILE A 95 5.01 -38.41 -1.84
CA ILE A 95 4.56 -39.79 -1.61
C ILE A 95 4.35 -39.93 -0.11
N LEU A 96 3.14 -40.31 0.32
CA LEU A 96 2.82 -40.55 1.71
C LEU A 96 2.66 -42.04 1.98
N PHE A 97 3.43 -42.56 2.89
CA PHE A 97 3.25 -43.88 3.50
C PHE A 97 2.63 -43.68 4.88
N LEU A 98 1.54 -44.39 5.16
CA LEU A 98 0.82 -44.25 6.42
C LEU A 98 0.30 -45.60 6.93
N ARG A 99 0.58 -45.89 8.18
CA ARG A 99 -0.04 -46.96 8.94
C ARG A 99 -0.62 -46.39 10.21
N CYS A 100 -1.88 -46.76 10.51
CA CYS A 100 -2.51 -46.30 11.74
C CYS A 100 -3.51 -47.34 12.28
N ASP A 101 -3.73 -47.30 13.60
CA ASP A 101 -4.73 -48.10 14.28
C ASP A 101 -5.88 -47.17 14.74
N ILE A 102 -7.10 -47.45 14.21
CA ILE A 102 -8.30 -46.63 14.39
C ILE A 102 -9.37 -47.49 15.08
N GLU A 103 -10.09 -46.90 16.03
CA GLU A 103 -11.16 -47.56 16.72
C GLU A 103 -12.41 -47.64 15.83
N ASN A 104 -12.95 -48.88 15.70
CA ASN A 104 -14.16 -49.16 14.93
C ASN A 104 -14.19 -48.48 13.53
N PRO A 105 -13.20 -48.75 12.67
CA PRO A 105 -13.13 -48.09 11.37
C PRO A 105 -14.27 -48.50 10.44
N ALA A 106 -14.91 -47.53 9.82
CA ALA A 106 -15.90 -47.71 8.78
C ALA A 106 -15.28 -47.49 7.39
N PHE A 107 -15.68 -48.34 6.44
CA PHE A 107 -15.21 -48.30 5.06
C PHE A 107 -16.38 -48.06 4.10
N ASP A 108 -16.07 -47.60 2.87
CA ASP A 108 -17.05 -47.31 1.83
C ASP A 108 -17.66 -48.58 1.19
N SER A 109 -16.91 -49.71 1.24
CA SER A 109 -17.26 -50.95 0.56
C SER A 109 -16.72 -52.17 1.27
N GLN A 110 -17.16 -53.38 0.86
CA GLN A 110 -16.70 -54.66 1.37
C GLN A 110 -15.19 -54.89 1.08
N THR A 111 -14.64 -54.26 0.03
CA THR A 111 -13.23 -54.37 -0.31
C THR A 111 -12.32 -53.52 0.59
N LYS A 112 -12.92 -52.60 1.38
CA LYS A 112 -12.24 -51.76 2.36
C LYS A 112 -11.16 -50.83 1.73
N ASP A 113 -11.37 -50.43 0.49
CA ASP A 113 -10.41 -49.62 -0.25
C ASP A 113 -10.27 -48.16 0.27
N PHE A 114 -11.38 -47.64 0.85
CA PHE A 114 -11.43 -46.28 1.35
C PHE A 114 -12.02 -46.23 2.77
N MET A 115 -11.32 -45.57 3.70
CA MET A 115 -11.74 -45.42 5.09
C MET A 115 -12.53 -44.13 5.31
N ASN A 116 -13.77 -44.26 5.80
CA ASN A 116 -14.75 -43.18 5.93
C ASN A 116 -14.88 -42.57 7.33
N THR A 117 -14.34 -43.24 8.37
CA THR A 117 -14.45 -42.76 9.76
C THR A 117 -13.93 -41.32 9.88
N PRO A 118 -14.69 -40.36 10.43
CA PRO A 118 -14.23 -39.00 10.64
C PRO A 118 -13.15 -38.95 11.73
N SER A 119 -12.22 -37.99 11.62
CA SER A 119 -11.07 -37.85 12.52
C SER A 119 -11.43 -37.72 14.01
N SER A 120 -12.61 -37.17 14.33
CA SER A 120 -13.13 -37.06 15.69
C SER A 120 -13.46 -38.41 16.34
N LYS A 121 -13.54 -39.51 15.56
CA LYS A 121 -13.85 -40.86 16.01
C LYS A 121 -12.70 -41.85 15.84
N PHE A 122 -11.48 -41.39 15.66
CA PHE A 122 -10.31 -42.26 15.49
C PHE A 122 -9.89 -42.98 16.79
N GLY A 123 -10.34 -42.51 17.95
CA GLY A 123 -9.91 -42.99 19.25
C GLY A 123 -8.50 -42.61 19.65
N SER A 124 -7.81 -41.83 18.80
CA SER A 124 -6.50 -41.26 19.03
C SER A 124 -6.29 -39.97 18.23
N SER A 125 -5.30 -39.20 18.59
CA SER A 125 -4.89 -37.99 17.86
C SER A 125 -3.44 -38.09 17.42
N CYS A 126 -3.14 -37.67 16.21
CA CYS A 126 -1.78 -37.56 15.70
C CYS A 126 -1.49 -36.12 15.30
N VAL A 127 -0.45 -35.54 15.89
CA VAL A 127 0.01 -34.19 15.56
C VAL A 127 1.38 -34.30 14.89
N VAL A 128 1.45 -33.92 13.59
CA VAL A 128 2.71 -33.89 12.84
C VAL A 128 3.67 -32.89 13.46
N SER A 129 4.89 -33.31 13.77
CA SER A 129 5.87 -32.48 14.47
C SER A 129 6.47 -31.40 13.57
N GLU A 130 6.89 -30.28 14.16
CA GLU A 130 7.60 -29.21 13.43
C GLU A 130 8.95 -29.69 12.89
N LYS A 131 9.63 -30.59 13.61
CA LYS A 131 10.89 -31.20 13.15
C LYS A 131 10.70 -32.06 11.89
N PHE A 132 9.57 -32.74 11.79
CA PHE A 132 9.20 -33.53 10.61
C PHE A 132 9.00 -32.61 9.40
N ILE A 133 8.27 -31.50 9.57
CA ILE A 133 8.03 -30.50 8.53
C ILE A 133 9.35 -29.85 8.05
N GLU A 134 10.23 -29.51 8.98
CA GLU A 134 11.54 -28.93 8.64
C GLU A 134 12.40 -29.90 7.80
N LYS A 135 12.41 -31.19 8.16
CA LYS A 135 13.13 -32.22 7.41
C LYS A 135 12.55 -32.41 6.00
N ILE A 136 11.23 -32.45 5.85
CA ILE A 136 10.56 -32.52 4.53
C ILE A 136 10.94 -31.31 3.68
N ALA A 137 10.90 -30.12 4.24
CA ALA A 137 11.28 -28.91 3.53
C ALA A 137 12.71 -28.99 2.97
N LYS A 138 13.65 -29.46 3.80
CA LYS A 138 15.07 -29.62 3.43
C LYS A 138 15.35 -30.78 2.44
N MET A 139 14.41 -31.70 2.29
CA MET A 139 14.53 -32.86 1.38
C MET A 139 14.29 -32.50 -0.10
N GLY A 140 13.97 -31.23 -0.42
CA GLY A 140 13.73 -30.74 -1.78
C GLY A 140 12.27 -30.42 -2.09
N VAL A 141 11.33 -30.74 -1.20
CA VAL A 141 9.90 -30.46 -1.40
C VAL A 141 9.61 -28.95 -1.46
N MET A 142 10.32 -28.17 -0.66
CA MET A 142 10.18 -26.71 -0.66
C MET A 142 10.62 -26.11 -2.00
N GLU A 143 11.76 -26.51 -2.51
CA GLU A 143 12.31 -26.03 -3.78
C GLU A 143 11.40 -26.42 -4.95
N ALA A 144 10.95 -27.69 -5.00
CA ALA A 144 10.05 -28.18 -6.03
C ALA A 144 8.70 -27.45 -6.03
N ALA A 145 8.10 -27.26 -4.86
CA ALA A 145 6.83 -26.56 -4.72
C ALA A 145 6.93 -25.05 -5.07
N CYS A 146 8.03 -24.40 -4.72
CA CYS A 146 8.31 -23.03 -5.12
C CYS A 146 8.48 -22.91 -6.65
N ALA A 147 9.28 -23.77 -7.27
CA ALA A 147 9.51 -23.76 -8.72
C ALA A 147 8.20 -23.93 -9.52
N ILE A 148 7.33 -24.86 -9.10
CA ILE A 148 6.01 -25.04 -9.74
C ILE A 148 5.13 -23.82 -9.55
N THR A 149 5.15 -23.21 -8.37
CA THR A 149 4.38 -21.99 -8.10
C THR A 149 4.85 -20.86 -9.01
N GLU A 150 6.15 -20.63 -9.14
CA GLU A 150 6.74 -19.63 -10.03
C GLU A 150 6.37 -19.87 -11.49
N VAL A 151 6.40 -21.11 -11.97
CA VAL A 151 5.97 -21.46 -13.35
C VAL A 151 4.49 -21.18 -13.56
N LYS A 152 3.62 -21.57 -12.59
CA LYS A 152 2.17 -21.30 -12.67
C LYS A 152 1.89 -19.78 -12.65
N GLU A 153 2.58 -19.03 -11.79
CA GLU A 153 2.46 -17.56 -11.73
C GLU A 153 2.97 -16.87 -13.00
N SER A 154 4.11 -17.31 -13.53
CA SER A 154 4.65 -16.80 -14.79
C SER A 154 3.67 -17.06 -15.96
N LYS A 155 3.08 -18.26 -16.05
CA LYS A 155 2.05 -18.56 -17.06
C LYS A 155 0.80 -17.69 -16.90
N ALA A 156 0.36 -17.45 -15.66
CA ALA A 156 -0.77 -16.56 -15.39
C ALA A 156 -0.46 -15.10 -15.75
N ALA A 157 0.75 -14.63 -15.42
CA ALA A 157 1.21 -13.29 -15.76
C ALA A 157 1.27 -13.05 -17.26
N LYS A 158 1.66 -14.06 -18.04
CA LYS A 158 1.70 -13.99 -19.51
C LYS A 158 0.31 -13.82 -20.15
N LYS A 159 -0.78 -14.15 -19.46
CA LYS A 159 -2.15 -13.91 -19.98
C LYS A 159 -2.49 -12.41 -20.11
N THR A 160 -1.79 -11.56 -19.40
CA THR A 160 -1.96 -10.10 -19.47
C THR A 160 -0.97 -9.44 -20.43
N ASP A 161 -0.10 -10.20 -21.08
CA ASP A 161 0.91 -9.68 -22.00
C ASP A 161 0.28 -8.95 -23.18
N GLY A 162 0.96 -7.91 -23.61
CA GLY A 162 0.64 -7.16 -24.81
C GLY A 162 1.35 -7.74 -26.03
N THR A 163 0.90 -7.31 -27.19
CA THR A 163 1.52 -7.62 -28.50
C THR A 163 1.60 -6.36 -29.34
N LYS A 164 2.54 -6.31 -30.28
CA LYS A 164 2.61 -5.22 -31.27
C LYS A 164 1.47 -5.36 -32.29
N SER A 165 0.26 -4.99 -31.87
CA SER A 165 -0.93 -4.97 -32.73
C SER A 165 -1.39 -3.54 -32.99
N LYS A 166 -1.98 -3.30 -34.16
CA LYS A 166 -2.51 -1.96 -34.50
C LYS A 166 -3.64 -1.54 -33.56
N ASN A 167 -4.49 -2.48 -33.16
CA ASN A 167 -5.65 -2.19 -32.32
C ASN A 167 -5.53 -2.88 -30.95
N VAL A 168 -5.78 -2.13 -29.88
CA VAL A 168 -5.90 -2.66 -28.52
C VAL A 168 -7.37 -2.67 -28.12
N ARG A 169 -7.86 -3.84 -27.69
CA ARG A 169 -9.25 -4.01 -27.24
C ARG A 169 -9.35 -4.01 -25.72
N GLY A 170 -10.49 -3.56 -25.21
CA GLY A 170 -10.81 -3.63 -23.78
C GLY A 170 -10.24 -2.51 -22.91
N ILE A 171 -9.69 -1.45 -23.53
CA ILE A 171 -9.18 -0.26 -22.81
C ILE A 171 -9.90 0.99 -23.34
N PRO A 172 -11.15 1.24 -22.92
CA PRO A 172 -11.96 2.33 -23.47
C PRO A 172 -11.43 3.74 -23.17
N LYS A 173 -10.59 3.86 -22.14
CA LYS A 173 -9.98 5.14 -21.78
C LYS A 173 -8.78 5.54 -22.64
N LEU A 174 -8.18 4.60 -23.34
CA LEU A 174 -7.04 4.86 -24.23
C LEU A 174 -7.51 5.66 -25.46
N ILE A 175 -6.81 6.74 -25.74
CA ILE A 175 -6.82 7.40 -27.04
C ILE A 175 -5.51 7.04 -27.73
N ASP A 176 -5.57 6.09 -28.65
CA ASP A 176 -4.39 5.53 -29.29
C ASP A 176 -3.82 6.49 -30.36
N ALA A 177 -2.51 6.46 -30.56
CA ALA A 177 -1.91 7.14 -31.71
C ALA A 177 -2.27 6.40 -33.00
N ASN A 178 -2.53 7.11 -34.09
CA ASN A 178 -2.94 6.49 -35.36
C ASN A 178 -1.88 5.52 -35.89
N TRP A 179 -0.58 5.77 -35.60
CA TRP A 179 0.53 4.92 -36.06
C TRP A 179 1.01 3.91 -35.00
N ALA A 180 0.37 3.86 -33.83
CA ALA A 180 0.74 2.88 -32.80
C ALA A 180 0.55 1.44 -33.31
N GLY A 181 1.53 0.59 -33.01
CA GLY A 181 1.52 -0.82 -33.43
C GLY A 181 1.70 -1.06 -34.94
N THR A 182 2.00 -0.03 -35.73
CA THR A 182 2.35 -0.13 -37.16
C THR A 182 3.87 -0.11 -37.35
N GLU A 183 4.34 -0.10 -38.59
CA GLU A 183 5.76 0.09 -38.93
C GLU A 183 6.31 1.44 -38.45
N LYS A 184 5.44 2.45 -38.33
CA LYS A 184 5.78 3.79 -37.83
C LYS A 184 5.69 3.92 -36.30
N SER A 185 5.51 2.82 -35.58
CA SER A 185 5.39 2.81 -34.11
C SER A 185 6.60 3.37 -33.38
N SER A 186 7.77 3.33 -34.00
CA SER A 186 9.01 3.96 -33.48
C SER A 186 8.88 5.46 -33.25
N LEU A 187 8.06 6.14 -34.05
CA LEU A 187 7.79 7.56 -33.95
C LEU A 187 6.71 7.89 -32.90
N CYS A 188 6.03 6.86 -32.39
CA CYS A 188 4.90 7.05 -31.49
C CYS A 188 5.33 7.17 -30.03
N THR A 189 4.69 8.06 -29.33
CA THR A 189 4.85 8.30 -27.88
C THR A 189 3.52 8.12 -27.18
N VAL A 190 3.46 7.32 -26.12
CA VAL A 190 2.28 7.29 -25.25
C VAL A 190 2.50 8.22 -24.06
N ILE A 191 1.47 9.01 -23.76
CA ILE A 191 1.42 9.92 -22.61
C ILE A 191 0.54 9.27 -21.54
N PHE A 192 1.14 8.97 -20.39
CA PHE A 192 0.42 8.59 -19.18
C PHE A 192 0.15 9.85 -18.37
N CYS A 193 -1.12 10.19 -18.16
CA CYS A 193 -1.53 11.41 -17.46
C CYS A 193 -2.41 11.11 -16.24
N GLU A 194 -2.53 12.07 -15.35
CA GLU A 194 -3.32 11.95 -14.11
C GLU A 194 -4.79 12.26 -14.38
N GLY A 195 -5.60 11.21 -14.55
CA GLY A 195 -7.05 11.30 -14.62
C GLY A 195 -7.64 11.73 -15.96
N ASP A 196 -8.96 11.62 -16.03
CA ASP A 196 -9.72 11.89 -17.26
C ASP A 196 -9.76 13.39 -17.65
N SER A 197 -9.67 14.30 -16.67
CA SER A 197 -9.63 15.74 -16.92
C SER A 197 -8.35 16.16 -17.63
N ALA A 198 -7.20 15.67 -17.18
CA ALA A 198 -5.91 15.91 -17.84
C ALA A 198 -5.92 15.35 -19.27
N LYS A 199 -6.45 14.11 -19.46
CA LYS A 199 -6.61 13.52 -20.80
C LYS A 199 -7.38 14.42 -21.75
N ALA A 200 -8.53 14.94 -21.31
CA ALA A 200 -9.38 15.81 -22.14
C ALA A 200 -8.62 17.08 -22.56
N GLY A 201 -7.89 17.70 -21.63
CA GLY A 201 -7.04 18.86 -21.91
C GLY A 201 -5.94 18.54 -22.92
N ILE A 202 -5.16 17.47 -22.68
CA ILE A 202 -4.09 17.03 -23.57
C ILE A 202 -4.61 16.81 -24.99
N VAL A 203 -5.69 16.04 -25.13
CA VAL A 203 -6.29 15.73 -26.43
C VAL A 203 -6.76 16.98 -27.16
N SER A 204 -7.30 17.97 -26.45
CA SER A 204 -7.72 19.26 -27.03
C SER A 204 -6.52 20.08 -27.57
N GLY A 205 -5.33 19.83 -27.06
CA GLY A 205 -4.09 20.48 -27.48
C GLY A 205 -3.42 19.82 -28.68
N LEU A 206 -3.70 18.54 -28.95
CA LEU A 206 -3.06 17.81 -30.06
C LEU A 206 -3.58 18.28 -31.43
N SER A 207 -2.65 18.61 -32.32
CA SER A 207 -2.95 18.84 -33.75
C SER A 207 -3.30 17.53 -34.47
N SER A 208 -3.77 17.61 -35.71
CA SER A 208 -4.02 16.42 -36.54
C SER A 208 -2.75 15.62 -36.80
N SER A 209 -1.60 16.28 -36.93
CA SER A 209 -0.30 15.61 -37.07
C SER A 209 0.15 14.95 -35.75
N ASP A 210 -0.07 15.61 -34.60
CA ASP A 210 0.26 15.04 -33.30
C ASP A 210 -0.57 13.80 -33.00
N ARG A 211 -1.82 13.71 -33.45
CA ARG A 211 -2.69 12.55 -33.32
C ARG A 211 -2.12 11.28 -34.00
N ASN A 212 -1.23 11.44 -34.96
CA ASN A 212 -0.56 10.29 -35.57
C ASN A 212 0.47 9.65 -34.65
N ILE A 213 1.12 10.44 -33.81
CA ILE A 213 2.28 10.01 -33.02
C ILE A 213 2.05 9.98 -31.50
N TYR A 214 1.07 10.74 -30.99
CA TYR A 214 0.77 10.75 -29.56
C TYR A 214 -0.48 9.95 -29.21
N GLY A 215 -0.31 8.94 -28.33
CA GLY A 215 -1.40 8.30 -27.62
C GLY A 215 -1.53 8.86 -26.20
N VAL A 216 -2.73 8.81 -25.62
CA VAL A 216 -2.99 9.34 -24.28
C VAL A 216 -3.78 8.33 -23.47
N TYR A 217 -3.28 7.99 -22.29
CA TYR A 217 -3.96 7.11 -21.33
C TYR A 217 -4.04 7.76 -19.96
N PRO A 218 -5.24 7.96 -19.41
CA PRO A 218 -5.42 8.51 -18.07
C PRO A 218 -5.29 7.40 -17.03
N MET A 219 -4.35 7.55 -16.13
CA MET A 219 -4.20 6.69 -14.95
C MET A 219 -5.30 7.01 -13.92
N LYS A 220 -5.69 6.02 -13.13
CA LYS A 220 -6.71 6.20 -12.07
C LYS A 220 -6.15 6.82 -10.77
N GLY A 221 -5.01 7.46 -10.85
CA GLY A 221 -4.27 7.99 -9.73
C GLY A 221 -2.87 7.39 -9.65
N LYS A 222 -2.37 7.13 -8.45
CA LYS A 222 -1.01 6.60 -8.24
C LYS A 222 -0.91 5.14 -8.65
N ILE A 223 0.06 4.81 -9.49
CA ILE A 223 0.39 3.43 -9.85
C ILE A 223 0.85 2.67 -8.60
N MET A 224 0.53 1.39 -8.53
CA MET A 224 0.97 0.54 -7.43
C MET A 224 2.51 0.50 -7.35
N ASN A 225 3.07 0.67 -6.15
CA ASN A 225 4.48 0.37 -5.93
C ASN A 225 4.72 -1.14 -6.06
N VAL A 226 5.34 -1.54 -7.16
CA VAL A 226 5.57 -2.95 -7.53
C VAL A 226 6.79 -3.56 -6.86
N ARG A 227 7.65 -2.74 -6.23
CA ARG A 227 8.91 -3.23 -5.67
C ARG A 227 8.70 -4.15 -4.49
N GLY A 228 9.19 -5.38 -4.64
CA GLY A 228 9.02 -6.44 -3.64
C GLY A 228 7.63 -7.09 -3.61
N GLU A 229 6.77 -6.78 -4.57
CA GLU A 229 5.48 -7.46 -4.75
C GLU A 229 5.63 -8.73 -5.60
N THR A 230 4.70 -9.68 -5.43
CA THR A 230 4.71 -10.94 -6.21
C THR A 230 4.28 -10.69 -7.66
N THR A 231 4.79 -11.50 -8.59
CA THR A 231 4.41 -11.44 -10.01
C THR A 231 2.90 -11.56 -10.20
N LYS A 232 2.24 -12.37 -9.39
CA LYS A 232 0.78 -12.52 -9.41
C LYS A 232 0.09 -11.20 -9.06
N LYS A 233 0.46 -10.55 -7.95
CA LYS A 233 -0.15 -9.28 -7.51
C LYS A 233 0.05 -8.17 -8.54
N ILE A 234 1.22 -8.12 -9.19
CA ILE A 234 1.52 -7.18 -10.28
C ILE A 234 0.60 -7.45 -11.47
N SER A 235 0.46 -8.72 -11.87
CA SER A 235 -0.34 -9.11 -13.03
C SER A 235 -1.85 -8.97 -12.81
N ASP A 236 -2.33 -9.14 -11.58
CA ASP A 236 -3.73 -8.96 -11.21
C ASP A 236 -4.13 -7.47 -11.15
N ASN A 237 -3.14 -6.56 -11.11
CA ASN A 237 -3.41 -5.13 -11.16
C ASN A 237 -3.85 -4.71 -12.56
N LYS A 238 -5.11 -4.24 -12.67
CA LYS A 238 -5.73 -3.89 -13.94
C LYS A 238 -4.98 -2.78 -14.68
N GLU A 239 -4.49 -1.77 -13.97
CA GLU A 239 -3.80 -0.63 -14.59
C GLU A 239 -2.46 -1.05 -15.19
N ILE A 240 -1.70 -1.90 -14.49
CA ILE A 240 -0.46 -2.47 -15.01
C ILE A 240 -0.74 -3.40 -16.21
N ALA A 241 -1.82 -4.19 -16.15
CA ALA A 241 -2.24 -5.01 -17.26
C ALA A 241 -2.63 -4.16 -18.50
N ASP A 242 -3.30 -3.02 -18.28
CA ASP A 242 -3.62 -2.08 -19.36
C ASP A 242 -2.34 -1.45 -19.95
N ILE A 243 -1.38 -1.01 -19.12
CA ILE A 243 -0.07 -0.48 -19.56
C ILE A 243 0.67 -1.53 -20.42
N LYS A 244 0.69 -2.81 -19.98
CA LYS A 244 1.29 -3.90 -20.76
C LYS A 244 0.68 -4.02 -22.17
N LYS A 245 -0.64 -4.01 -22.25
CA LYS A 245 -1.36 -4.11 -23.53
C LYS A 245 -1.15 -2.87 -24.40
N ILE A 246 -1.19 -1.67 -23.81
CA ILE A 246 -0.99 -0.39 -24.53
C ILE A 246 0.40 -0.37 -25.19
N LEU A 247 1.43 -0.77 -24.45
CA LEU A 247 2.80 -0.76 -24.95
C LEU A 247 3.19 -2.01 -25.76
N GLY A 248 2.48 -3.13 -25.59
CA GLY A 248 2.86 -4.42 -26.16
C GLY A 248 3.95 -5.13 -25.36
N LEU A 249 3.99 -4.94 -24.03
CA LEU A 249 5.01 -5.51 -23.15
C LEU A 249 4.73 -6.97 -22.80
N GLU A 250 5.78 -7.77 -22.71
CA GLU A 250 5.73 -9.17 -22.33
C GLU A 250 6.42 -9.40 -20.98
N THR A 251 5.84 -10.25 -20.15
CA THR A 251 6.38 -10.59 -18.83
C THR A 251 7.71 -11.36 -18.95
N GLY A 252 8.75 -10.87 -18.28
CA GLY A 252 10.07 -11.50 -18.26
C GLY A 252 10.90 -11.31 -19.52
N LYS A 253 10.42 -10.51 -20.49
CA LYS A 253 11.18 -10.18 -21.70
C LYS A 253 12.24 -9.12 -21.42
N THR A 254 13.43 -9.34 -21.95
CA THR A 254 14.54 -8.38 -21.95
C THR A 254 14.59 -7.68 -23.32
N TYR A 255 14.68 -6.37 -23.31
CA TYR A 255 14.81 -5.53 -24.50
C TYR A 255 16.26 -5.04 -24.58
N LYS A 256 16.99 -5.46 -25.62
CA LYS A 256 18.45 -5.23 -25.72
C LYS A 256 18.81 -3.78 -26.02
N ASP A 257 18.04 -3.16 -26.90
CA ASP A 257 18.29 -1.84 -27.46
C ASP A 257 17.03 -1.17 -27.99
N ILE A 258 17.16 0.06 -28.41
CA ILE A 258 16.05 0.87 -28.95
C ILE A 258 15.50 0.27 -30.28
N GLU A 259 16.33 -0.41 -31.07
CA GLU A 259 15.85 -1.05 -32.31
C GLU A 259 14.89 -2.19 -32.02
N GLN A 260 15.20 -2.99 -31.00
CA GLN A 260 14.30 -4.05 -30.57
C GLN A 260 13.00 -3.49 -29.99
N VAL A 261 13.05 -2.38 -29.24
CA VAL A 261 11.85 -1.65 -28.78
C VAL A 261 11.00 -1.25 -29.99
N HIS A 262 11.59 -0.63 -30.98
CA HIS A 262 10.88 -0.20 -32.21
C HIS A 262 10.27 -1.36 -32.99
N LYS A 263 10.92 -2.51 -32.99
CA LYS A 263 10.42 -3.73 -33.68
C LYS A 263 9.27 -4.41 -32.91
N THR A 264 9.28 -4.37 -31.59
CA THR A 264 8.41 -5.23 -30.77
C THR A 264 7.32 -4.50 -30.02
N LEU A 265 7.50 -3.20 -29.70
CA LEU A 265 6.52 -2.42 -28.95
C LEU A 265 5.61 -1.60 -29.87
N ARG A 266 4.46 -1.23 -29.33
CA ARG A 266 3.47 -0.39 -30.02
C ARG A 266 3.84 1.10 -30.01
N TYR A 267 4.72 1.49 -29.12
CA TYR A 267 5.22 2.84 -28.92
C TYR A 267 6.72 2.83 -28.76
N GLY A 268 7.40 3.79 -29.37
CA GLY A 268 8.84 3.97 -29.24
C GLY A 268 9.26 4.75 -27.98
N ARG A 269 8.31 5.43 -27.33
CA ARG A 269 8.58 6.26 -26.14
C ARG A 269 7.39 6.31 -25.19
N VAL A 270 7.72 6.47 -23.89
CA VAL A 270 6.76 6.69 -22.80
C VAL A 270 7.02 8.06 -22.20
N LEU A 271 5.98 8.87 -22.05
CA LEU A 271 6.03 10.13 -21.32
C LEU A 271 5.03 10.14 -20.18
N PHE A 272 5.47 10.63 -19.02
CA PHE A 272 4.58 11.01 -17.93
C PHE A 272 4.23 12.48 -18.03
N MET A 273 2.95 12.80 -18.02
CA MET A 273 2.43 14.17 -17.97
C MET A 273 1.46 14.26 -16.81
N THR A 274 1.98 14.69 -15.68
CA THR A 274 1.28 14.78 -14.41
C THR A 274 1.10 16.24 -14.03
N ASP A 275 0.27 16.50 -13.04
CA ASP A 275 0.20 17.82 -12.41
C ASP A 275 1.59 18.22 -11.90
N GLN A 276 1.91 19.51 -11.95
CA GLN A 276 3.21 20.02 -11.49
C GLN A 276 3.20 20.26 -9.96
N ASP A 277 2.59 19.36 -9.26
CA ASP A 277 2.58 19.32 -7.80
C ASP A 277 3.45 18.15 -7.27
N LEU A 278 3.54 18.07 -5.97
CA LEU A 278 4.35 17.02 -5.30
C LEU A 278 3.78 15.61 -5.54
N ASP A 279 2.47 15.46 -5.65
CA ASP A 279 1.82 14.17 -5.96
C ASP A 279 2.12 13.74 -7.40
N GLY A 280 2.19 14.67 -8.34
CA GLY A 280 2.62 14.42 -9.72
C GLY A 280 4.07 13.93 -9.82
N SER A 281 4.97 14.47 -9.00
CA SER A 281 6.35 13.97 -8.90
C SER A 281 6.40 12.54 -8.36
N HIS A 282 5.53 12.19 -7.41
CA HIS A 282 5.40 10.82 -6.94
C HIS A 282 4.90 9.85 -8.02
N ILE A 283 3.92 10.27 -8.83
CA ILE A 283 3.41 9.47 -9.95
C ILE A 283 4.52 9.20 -10.97
N LYS A 284 5.32 10.20 -11.34
CA LYS A 284 6.52 10.03 -12.19
C LYS A 284 7.48 9.00 -11.59
N GLY A 285 7.78 9.13 -10.29
CA GLY A 285 8.65 8.18 -9.57
C GLY A 285 8.12 6.76 -9.55
N LEU A 286 6.82 6.55 -9.33
CA LEU A 286 6.19 5.24 -9.38
C LEU A 286 6.23 4.64 -10.79
N GLY A 287 6.11 5.47 -11.83
CA GLY A 287 6.26 5.06 -13.22
C GLY A 287 7.67 4.56 -13.52
N VAL A 288 8.69 5.32 -13.13
CA VAL A 288 10.11 4.91 -13.23
C VAL A 288 10.34 3.60 -12.48
N ASN A 289 9.84 3.49 -11.25
CA ASN A 289 9.96 2.28 -10.44
C ASN A 289 9.26 1.07 -11.09
N LEU A 290 8.12 1.24 -11.75
CA LEU A 290 7.44 0.19 -12.49
C LEU A 290 8.34 -0.40 -13.57
N PHE A 291 8.90 0.44 -14.44
CA PHE A 291 9.76 -0.01 -15.52
C PHE A 291 11.05 -0.63 -15.01
N GLN A 292 11.73 0.02 -14.06
CA GLN A 292 12.97 -0.49 -13.49
C GLN A 292 12.79 -1.82 -12.75
N SER A 293 11.65 -2.03 -12.08
CA SER A 293 11.39 -3.27 -11.32
C SER A 293 10.93 -4.43 -12.21
N VAL A 294 10.10 -4.18 -13.22
CA VAL A 294 9.46 -5.23 -14.02
C VAL A 294 10.17 -5.45 -15.35
N TRP A 295 10.69 -4.39 -15.97
CA TRP A 295 11.44 -4.42 -17.22
C TRP A 295 12.71 -3.57 -17.11
N PRO A 296 13.69 -3.96 -16.27
CA PRO A 296 14.88 -3.14 -16.02
C PRO A 296 15.66 -2.79 -17.30
N SER A 297 15.60 -3.67 -18.31
CA SER A 297 16.22 -3.40 -19.61
C SER A 297 15.62 -2.20 -20.36
N LEU A 298 14.36 -1.82 -20.11
CA LEU A 298 13.77 -0.62 -20.71
C LEU A 298 14.19 0.66 -19.99
N SER A 299 14.44 0.59 -18.68
CA SER A 299 14.85 1.76 -17.90
C SER A 299 16.24 2.27 -18.26
N VAL A 300 17.08 1.41 -18.84
CA VAL A 300 18.44 1.78 -19.27
C VAL A 300 18.51 2.29 -20.70
N ILE A 301 17.41 2.20 -21.49
CA ILE A 301 17.38 2.67 -22.87
C ILE A 301 17.22 4.20 -22.88
N PRO A 302 18.21 4.97 -23.38
CA PRO A 302 18.13 6.41 -23.43
C PRO A 302 16.90 6.89 -24.21
N GLY A 303 16.18 7.87 -23.65
CA GLY A 303 15.04 8.50 -24.29
C GLY A 303 13.77 7.66 -24.37
N PHE A 304 13.76 6.40 -23.88
CA PHE A 304 12.54 5.59 -23.85
C PHE A 304 11.53 6.08 -22.78
N ILE A 305 12.01 6.44 -21.60
CA ILE A 305 11.17 6.99 -20.52
C ILE A 305 11.52 8.46 -20.34
N GLY A 306 10.49 9.28 -20.20
CA GLY A 306 10.65 10.71 -19.91
C GLY A 306 9.38 11.31 -19.34
N PHE A 307 9.40 12.61 -19.18
CA PHE A 307 8.23 13.39 -18.75
C PHE A 307 8.12 14.68 -19.56
N MET A 308 6.90 15.20 -19.61
CA MET A 308 6.63 16.48 -20.25
C MET A 308 6.27 17.48 -19.17
N ASN A 309 7.06 18.55 -19.08
CA ASN A 309 6.82 19.62 -18.13
C ASN A 309 5.79 20.60 -18.65
N THR A 310 4.89 20.99 -17.74
CA THR A 310 3.97 22.12 -17.90
C THR A 310 4.31 23.18 -16.86
N PRO A 311 4.08 24.49 -17.14
CA PRO A 311 4.41 25.52 -16.18
C PRO A 311 3.53 25.45 -14.93
N ILE A 312 4.13 25.74 -13.77
CA ILE A 312 3.38 25.95 -12.51
C ILE A 312 2.83 27.38 -12.43
N LEU A 313 3.51 28.30 -13.06
CA LEU A 313 3.21 29.73 -13.03
C LEU A 313 3.45 30.35 -14.40
N LYS A 314 2.63 31.32 -14.73
CA LYS A 314 2.78 32.19 -15.91
C LYS A 314 2.64 33.63 -15.50
N ALA A 315 3.64 34.45 -15.74
CA ALA A 315 3.60 35.89 -15.49
C ALA A 315 3.52 36.66 -16.82
N ARG A 316 2.60 37.61 -16.93
CA ARG A 316 2.38 38.45 -18.11
C ARG A 316 2.44 39.94 -17.76
N LYS A 317 3.16 40.70 -18.58
CA LYS A 317 3.18 42.14 -18.53
C LYS A 317 3.24 42.71 -19.95
N GLY A 318 2.09 43.24 -20.43
CA GLY A 318 1.96 43.65 -21.83
C GLY A 318 2.16 42.48 -22.79
N SER A 319 3.15 42.58 -23.68
CA SER A 319 3.52 41.52 -24.62
C SER A 319 4.52 40.50 -24.05
N SER A 320 5.11 40.79 -22.90
CA SER A 320 6.07 39.90 -22.24
C SER A 320 5.34 38.78 -21.49
N GLU A 321 5.78 37.55 -21.71
CA GLU A 321 5.26 36.36 -21.05
C GLU A 321 6.44 35.51 -20.54
N LEU A 322 6.39 35.15 -19.26
CA LEU A 322 7.35 34.27 -18.60
C LEU A 322 6.62 33.04 -18.10
N MET A 323 7.25 31.88 -18.20
CA MET A 323 6.75 30.60 -17.69
C MET A 323 7.76 30.05 -16.71
N PHE A 324 7.28 29.60 -15.56
CA PHE A 324 8.11 28.98 -14.50
C PHE A 324 7.67 27.54 -14.31
N TYR A 325 8.62 26.64 -14.21
CA TYR A 325 8.38 25.19 -14.15
C TYR A 325 8.64 24.60 -12.77
N ASN A 326 9.25 25.36 -11.86
CA ASN A 326 9.37 25.05 -10.44
C ASN A 326 9.31 26.33 -9.61
N THR A 327 9.13 26.17 -8.30
CA THR A 327 9.02 27.30 -7.37
C THR A 327 10.30 28.11 -7.28
N GLY A 328 11.46 27.45 -7.35
CA GLY A 328 12.77 28.13 -7.29
C GLY A 328 13.00 29.10 -8.44
N GLU A 329 12.60 28.74 -9.67
CA GLU A 329 12.67 29.67 -10.83
C GLU A 329 11.83 30.93 -10.58
N TYR A 330 10.63 30.76 -10.02
CA TYR A 330 9.73 31.87 -9.72
C TYR A 330 10.26 32.76 -8.58
N GLU A 331 10.77 32.15 -7.51
CA GLU A 331 11.35 32.87 -6.37
C GLU A 331 12.58 33.67 -6.80
N THR A 332 13.49 33.07 -7.59
CA THR A 332 14.67 33.77 -8.15
C THR A 332 14.24 34.96 -9.02
N TRP A 333 13.21 34.80 -9.84
CA TRP A 333 12.66 35.90 -10.62
C TRP A 333 12.04 36.99 -9.74
N LEU A 334 11.33 36.66 -8.69
CA LEU A 334 10.75 37.61 -7.73
C LEU A 334 11.85 38.45 -7.05
N GLU A 335 12.95 37.82 -6.68
CA GLU A 335 14.13 38.53 -6.12
C GLU A 335 14.66 39.59 -7.05
N THR A 336 14.67 39.35 -8.38
CA THR A 336 15.10 40.36 -9.38
C THR A 336 14.15 41.57 -9.41
N LEU A 337 12.93 41.43 -8.90
CA LEU A 337 11.92 42.48 -8.77
C LEU A 337 11.81 43.03 -7.34
N ASN A 338 12.79 42.78 -6.47
CA ASN A 338 12.76 43.13 -5.06
C ASN A 338 11.49 42.61 -4.34
N ASN A 339 11.01 41.43 -4.74
CA ASN A 339 9.76 40.79 -4.25
C ASN A 339 8.48 41.62 -4.49
N ASP A 340 8.50 42.58 -5.45
CA ASP A 340 7.30 43.35 -5.81
C ASP A 340 6.93 43.13 -7.30
N PRO A 341 6.03 42.18 -7.59
CA PRO A 341 5.61 41.86 -8.95
C PRO A 341 4.56 42.84 -9.52
N LYS A 342 4.51 44.09 -9.05
CA LYS A 342 3.55 45.09 -9.53
C LYS A 342 3.55 45.22 -11.05
N GLY A 343 2.35 45.21 -11.61
CA GLY A 343 2.12 45.31 -13.05
C GLY A 343 2.27 43.99 -13.81
N TRP A 344 2.58 42.89 -13.15
CA TRP A 344 2.55 41.56 -13.71
C TRP A 344 1.22 40.86 -13.34
N ASN A 345 0.59 40.23 -14.32
CA ASN A 345 -0.55 39.34 -14.10
C ASN A 345 -0.01 37.91 -13.94
N ILE A 346 -0.13 37.35 -12.74
CA ILE A 346 0.39 36.04 -12.39
C ILE A 346 -0.76 35.03 -12.38
N LYS A 347 -0.63 33.97 -13.20
CA LYS A 347 -1.56 32.85 -13.23
C LYS A 347 -0.87 31.62 -12.66
N TYR A 348 -1.44 31.06 -11.59
CA TYR A 348 -1.04 29.80 -10.98
C TYR A 348 -1.77 28.62 -11.62
N TYR A 349 -1.06 27.53 -11.90
CA TYR A 349 -1.62 26.29 -12.41
C TYR A 349 -1.55 25.24 -11.31
N LYS A 350 -2.67 24.98 -10.64
CA LYS A 350 -2.77 23.99 -9.54
C LYS A 350 -2.82 22.55 -10.05
N GLY A 351 -2.94 22.35 -11.36
CA GLY A 351 -2.96 21.06 -12.03
C GLY A 351 -3.29 21.23 -13.51
N LEU A 352 -3.14 20.17 -14.28
CA LEU A 352 -3.41 20.14 -15.72
C LEU A 352 -4.86 20.55 -16.06
N GLY A 353 -5.80 20.28 -15.16
CA GLY A 353 -7.20 20.68 -15.31
C GLY A 353 -7.44 22.18 -15.31
N THR A 354 -6.49 23.00 -14.85
CA THR A 354 -6.60 24.47 -14.86
C THR A 354 -6.11 25.11 -16.16
N SER A 355 -5.50 24.32 -17.04
CA SER A 355 -5.01 24.77 -18.34
C SER A 355 -6.12 24.70 -19.38
N THR A 356 -6.20 25.71 -20.23
CA THR A 356 -7.12 25.78 -21.36
C THR A 356 -6.60 24.97 -22.56
N GLY A 357 -7.48 24.61 -23.50
CA GLY A 357 -7.08 23.93 -24.75
C GLY A 357 -6.07 24.75 -25.59
N LYS A 358 -6.08 26.10 -25.47
CA LYS A 358 -5.08 26.97 -26.11
C LYS A 358 -3.71 26.80 -25.46
N GLU A 359 -3.66 26.74 -24.14
CA GLU A 359 -2.42 26.53 -23.38
C GLU A 359 -1.83 25.14 -23.65
N PHE A 360 -2.67 24.10 -23.75
CA PHE A 360 -2.20 22.78 -24.15
C PHE A 360 -1.57 22.79 -25.56
N ARG A 361 -2.14 23.55 -26.51
CA ARG A 361 -1.52 23.74 -27.84
C ARG A 361 -0.14 24.40 -27.73
N GLU A 362 0.02 25.39 -26.85
CA GLU A 362 1.31 26.03 -26.59
C GLU A 362 2.31 25.04 -26.01
N TYR A 363 1.87 24.16 -25.07
CA TYR A 363 2.74 23.13 -24.49
C TYR A 363 3.21 22.12 -25.55
N PHE A 364 2.32 21.69 -26.44
CA PHE A 364 2.68 20.79 -27.54
C PHE A 364 3.48 21.46 -28.66
N ALA A 365 3.38 22.77 -28.83
CA ALA A 365 4.23 23.52 -29.73
C ALA A 365 5.68 23.64 -29.17
N LYS A 366 5.81 23.93 -27.89
CA LYS A 366 7.12 24.06 -27.20
C LYS A 366 7.78 22.70 -26.90
N LYS A 367 6.99 21.68 -26.61
CA LYS A 367 7.40 20.28 -26.31
C LYS A 367 8.56 20.22 -25.31
N LYS A 368 8.39 20.82 -24.12
CA LYS A 368 9.41 20.71 -23.06
C LYS A 368 9.43 19.29 -22.49
N ILE A 369 10.13 18.41 -23.19
CA ILE A 369 10.24 16.99 -22.88
C ILE A 369 11.62 16.73 -22.31
N VAL A 370 11.67 16.10 -21.13
CA VAL A 370 12.90 15.70 -20.44
C VAL A 370 12.96 14.17 -20.39
N GLY A 371 14.04 13.60 -20.91
CA GLY A 371 14.30 12.16 -20.85
C GLY A 371 14.97 11.78 -19.55
N PHE A 372 14.70 10.55 -19.08
CA PHE A 372 15.47 9.97 -17.99
C PHE A 372 16.72 9.26 -18.50
N GLU A 373 17.80 9.36 -17.75
CA GLU A 373 19.09 8.75 -18.03
C GLU A 373 19.54 7.87 -16.86
N HIS A 374 20.06 6.66 -17.19
CA HIS A 374 20.43 5.65 -16.23
C HIS A 374 21.95 5.54 -16.09
N PHE A 375 22.48 5.69 -14.89
CA PHE A 375 23.90 5.63 -14.56
C PHE A 375 24.29 4.33 -13.82
N GLY A 376 23.85 3.18 -14.36
CA GLY A 376 24.24 1.89 -13.86
C GLY A 376 23.73 1.58 -12.44
N LYS A 377 24.60 0.96 -11.63
CA LYS A 377 24.24 0.49 -10.28
C LYS A 377 23.84 1.60 -9.31
N GLU A 378 24.30 2.81 -9.52
CA GLU A 378 23.95 3.97 -8.68
C GLU A 378 22.47 4.28 -8.82
N SER A 379 21.98 4.47 -10.04
CA SER A 379 20.56 4.70 -10.31
C SER A 379 19.67 3.57 -9.81
N ASP A 380 20.10 2.30 -10.00
CA ASP A 380 19.36 1.14 -9.48
C ASP A 380 19.26 1.18 -7.96
N ASN A 381 20.35 1.50 -7.26
CA ASN A 381 20.39 1.60 -5.81
C ASN A 381 19.51 2.75 -5.29
N THR A 382 19.53 3.90 -5.95
CA THR A 382 18.75 5.08 -5.57
C THR A 382 17.25 4.84 -5.73
N ILE A 383 16.83 4.23 -6.85
CA ILE A 383 15.42 3.83 -7.06
C ILE A 383 15.01 2.78 -6.02
N ASP A 384 15.86 1.79 -5.74
CA ASP A 384 15.59 0.77 -4.73
C ASP A 384 15.45 1.39 -3.33
N MET A 385 16.32 2.32 -2.96
CA MET A 385 16.28 3.02 -1.67
C MET A 385 14.91 3.67 -1.43
N VAL A 386 14.36 4.35 -2.43
CA VAL A 386 13.08 5.07 -2.28
C VAL A 386 11.89 4.12 -2.20
N PHE A 387 11.83 3.09 -3.05
CA PHE A 387 10.62 2.28 -3.22
C PHE A 387 10.63 0.93 -2.48
N ASN A 388 11.77 0.47 -1.98
CA ASN A 388 11.88 -0.80 -1.27
C ASN A 388 11.43 -0.66 0.18
N LYS A 389 10.40 -1.43 0.56
CA LYS A 389 9.82 -1.43 1.92
C LYS A 389 10.85 -1.72 3.02
N LYS A 390 11.90 -2.49 2.72
CA LYS A 390 12.93 -2.89 3.69
C LYS A 390 13.98 -1.81 3.98
N ARG A 391 14.00 -0.73 3.21
CA ARG A 391 15.01 0.34 3.29
C ARG A 391 14.49 1.61 3.96
N ALA A 392 13.68 1.46 5.01
CA ALA A 392 13.10 2.60 5.73
C ALA A 392 14.17 3.49 6.39
N ASP A 393 15.22 2.88 6.94
CA ASP A 393 16.30 3.63 7.61
C ASP A 393 17.12 4.44 6.60
N ASP A 394 17.43 3.87 5.44
CA ASP A 394 18.12 4.61 4.35
C ASP A 394 17.29 5.84 3.91
N ARG A 395 15.96 5.73 3.88
CA ARG A 395 15.08 6.87 3.57
C ARG A 395 15.08 7.95 4.65
N LYS A 396 15.23 7.58 5.94
CA LYS A 396 15.40 8.55 7.03
C LYS A 396 16.67 9.36 6.85
N ASP A 397 17.79 8.67 6.57
CA ASP A 397 19.08 9.32 6.31
C ASP A 397 19.02 10.21 5.08
N TRP A 398 18.35 9.76 4.03
CA TRP A 398 18.12 10.56 2.83
C TRP A 398 17.30 11.82 3.12
N LEU A 399 16.19 11.71 3.84
CA LEU A 399 15.37 12.86 4.24
C LEU A 399 16.06 13.76 5.24
N GLY A 400 17.00 13.25 6.03
CA GLY A 400 17.84 14.04 6.92
C GLY A 400 18.77 15.01 6.19
N LYS A 401 19.01 14.78 4.89
CA LYS A 401 19.81 15.64 4.01
C LYS A 401 18.94 16.53 3.10
N TYR A 402 17.67 16.70 3.45
CA TYR A 402 16.72 17.49 2.67
C TYR A 402 17.12 18.96 2.64
N GLU A 403 17.24 19.51 1.44
CA GLU A 403 17.48 20.92 1.18
C GLU A 403 16.26 21.51 0.47
N ARG A 404 15.63 22.50 1.12
CA ARG A 404 14.37 23.09 0.63
C ARG A 404 14.51 23.74 -0.74
N ASP A 405 15.64 24.40 -0.98
CA ASP A 405 15.87 25.26 -2.15
C ASP A 405 16.61 24.52 -3.28
N SER A 406 16.78 23.20 -3.15
CA SER A 406 17.40 22.36 -4.17
C SER A 406 16.33 21.79 -5.11
N TYR A 407 16.22 22.33 -6.33
CA TYR A 407 15.24 21.91 -7.33
C TYR A 407 15.91 21.24 -8.53
N LEU A 408 15.14 20.35 -9.20
CA LEU A 408 15.57 19.71 -10.43
C LEU A 408 15.63 20.75 -11.57
N ASP A 409 16.82 20.86 -12.18
CA ASP A 409 16.98 21.65 -13.40
C ASP A 409 16.36 20.89 -14.59
N THR A 410 15.26 21.42 -15.12
CA THR A 410 14.54 20.85 -16.25
C THR A 410 14.75 21.60 -17.57
N ASP A 411 15.72 22.51 -17.64
CA ASP A 411 16.13 23.15 -18.89
C ASP A 411 17.06 22.26 -19.73
N LYS A 412 17.45 21.11 -19.18
CA LYS A 412 18.19 20.04 -19.85
C LYS A 412 17.26 19.12 -20.65
N GLU A 413 17.79 18.51 -21.71
CA GLU A 413 17.07 17.49 -22.48
C GLU A 413 16.94 16.15 -21.71
N THR A 414 17.89 15.88 -20.81
CA THR A 414 17.91 14.67 -19.98
C THR A 414 18.29 14.99 -18.54
N VAL A 415 17.75 14.19 -17.62
CA VAL A 415 18.10 14.20 -16.19
C VAL A 415 18.35 12.78 -15.73
N SER A 416 19.27 12.58 -14.79
CA SER A 416 19.46 11.26 -14.21
C SER A 416 18.32 10.87 -13.28
N TYR A 417 18.11 9.56 -13.09
CA TYR A 417 17.18 9.09 -12.04
C TYR A 417 17.60 9.59 -10.66
N ASP A 418 18.90 9.71 -10.42
CA ASP A 418 19.46 10.20 -9.15
C ASP A 418 19.14 11.68 -8.94
N GLU A 419 19.34 12.54 -9.95
CA GLU A 419 18.96 13.95 -9.88
C GLU A 419 17.46 14.11 -9.64
N PHE A 420 16.62 13.35 -10.33
CA PHE A 420 15.16 13.38 -10.14
C PHE A 420 14.78 12.98 -8.70
N ILE A 421 15.37 11.92 -8.16
CA ILE A 421 15.08 11.43 -6.81
C ILE A 421 15.56 12.43 -5.75
N HIS A 422 16.76 12.95 -5.89
CA HIS A 422 17.36 13.81 -4.87
C HIS A 422 16.91 15.27 -4.93
N LYS A 423 16.42 15.76 -6.09
CA LYS A 423 16.05 17.17 -6.27
C LYS A 423 14.56 17.41 -6.58
N GLU A 424 13.78 16.36 -6.87
CA GLU A 424 12.35 16.50 -7.10
C GLU A 424 11.53 15.57 -6.20
N LEU A 425 11.76 14.26 -6.23
CA LEU A 425 10.97 13.30 -5.46
C LEU A 425 11.16 13.46 -3.94
N ILE A 426 12.29 13.99 -3.50
CA ILE A 426 12.55 14.26 -2.08
C ILE A 426 11.56 15.28 -1.50
N HIS A 427 11.13 16.26 -2.27
CA HIS A 427 10.12 17.24 -1.83
C HIS A 427 8.78 16.58 -1.55
N PHE A 428 8.34 15.66 -2.43
CA PHE A 428 7.16 14.84 -2.15
C PHE A 428 7.34 14.00 -0.88
N SER A 429 8.49 13.36 -0.72
CA SER A 429 8.75 12.46 0.41
C SER A 429 8.74 13.22 1.74
N LYS A 430 9.28 14.45 1.76
CA LYS A 430 9.21 15.37 2.91
C LYS A 430 7.77 15.79 3.19
N TYR A 431 7.05 16.21 2.17
CA TYR A 431 5.64 16.61 2.28
C TYR A 431 4.75 15.45 2.74
N ASP A 432 5.01 14.22 2.26
CA ASP A 432 4.30 13.02 2.71
C ASP A 432 4.46 12.78 4.22
N CYS A 433 5.66 13.01 4.76
CA CYS A 433 5.89 12.97 6.20
C CYS A 433 5.12 14.10 6.92
N ASP A 434 5.17 15.32 6.42
CA ASP A 434 4.52 16.48 7.04
C ASP A 434 3.00 16.33 7.11
N ARG A 435 2.36 15.77 6.06
CA ARG A 435 0.91 15.57 6.03
C ARG A 435 0.44 14.31 6.75
N SER A 436 1.29 13.29 6.85
CA SER A 436 0.92 11.95 7.35
C SER A 436 1.27 11.75 8.82
N ILE A 437 2.36 12.37 9.29
CA ILE A 437 2.79 12.32 10.69
C ILE A 437 2.14 13.48 11.45
N PRO A 438 1.45 13.22 12.57
CA PRO A 438 0.87 14.29 13.37
C PRO A 438 1.96 15.17 14.00
N ASN A 439 1.68 16.47 14.15
CA ASN A 439 2.56 17.37 14.87
C ASN A 439 2.55 17.03 16.36
N LEU A 440 3.72 17.01 17.01
CA LEU A 440 3.85 16.68 18.43
C LEU A 440 3.10 17.68 19.33
N MET A 441 3.03 18.95 18.95
CA MET A 441 2.44 20.01 19.76
C MET A 441 0.92 19.89 19.88
N ASP A 442 0.23 19.62 18.78
CA ASP A 442 -1.24 19.59 18.74
C ASP A 442 -1.86 18.21 18.44
N GLY A 443 -1.03 17.23 18.09
CA GLY A 443 -1.50 15.89 17.71
C GLY A 443 -2.25 15.83 16.39
N LEU A 444 -2.25 16.92 15.60
CA LEU A 444 -3.02 17.03 14.37
C LEU A 444 -2.14 16.81 13.13
N LYS A 445 -2.71 16.12 12.15
CA LYS A 445 -2.21 16.15 10.77
C LYS A 445 -2.63 17.45 10.10
N ILE A 446 -1.95 17.83 9.03
CA ILE A 446 -2.24 19.09 8.31
C ILE A 446 -3.72 19.23 7.95
N SER A 447 -4.34 18.18 7.41
CA SER A 447 -5.77 18.21 7.06
C SER A 447 -6.68 18.49 8.25
N LEU A 448 -6.41 17.89 9.41
CA LEU A 448 -7.18 18.10 10.64
C LEU A 448 -6.98 19.52 11.18
N ARG A 449 -5.76 20.05 11.07
CA ARG A 449 -5.45 21.44 11.47
C ARG A 449 -6.15 22.46 10.58
N LYS A 450 -6.22 22.21 9.26
CA LYS A 450 -6.99 23.03 8.32
C LYS A 450 -8.48 23.04 8.65
N ILE A 451 -9.05 21.88 9.00
CA ILE A 451 -10.45 21.77 9.43
C ILE A 451 -10.68 22.59 10.70
N LEU A 452 -9.80 22.44 11.71
CA LEU A 452 -9.93 23.18 12.96
C LEU A 452 -9.77 24.70 12.77
N PHE A 453 -8.80 25.11 11.95
CA PHE A 453 -8.61 26.52 11.56
C PHE A 453 -9.86 27.11 10.92
N ALA A 454 -10.44 26.43 9.94
CA ALA A 454 -11.66 26.88 9.28
C ALA A 454 -12.86 26.94 10.24
N ALA A 455 -12.97 25.96 11.16
CA ALA A 455 -14.00 25.96 12.19
C ALA A 455 -13.87 27.16 13.14
N PHE A 456 -12.64 27.50 13.55
CA PHE A 456 -12.38 28.68 14.38
C PHE A 456 -12.64 29.99 13.64
N LYS A 457 -12.15 30.12 12.40
CA LYS A 457 -12.37 31.28 11.53
C LYS A 457 -13.87 31.55 11.30
N LYS A 458 -14.65 30.48 11.15
CA LYS A 458 -16.11 30.56 10.99
C LYS A 458 -16.85 30.82 12.30
N ASN A 459 -16.20 30.68 13.45
CA ASN A 459 -16.84 30.60 14.76
C ASN A 459 -18.02 29.61 14.75
N LEU A 460 -17.73 28.36 14.39
CA LEU A 460 -18.71 27.32 14.06
C LEU A 460 -19.42 26.81 15.34
N THR A 461 -20.32 27.59 15.88
CA THR A 461 -21.10 27.28 17.10
C THR A 461 -22.50 26.72 16.81
N SER A 462 -22.94 26.74 15.57
CA SER A 462 -24.22 26.18 15.13
C SER A 462 -24.03 25.12 14.04
N GLU A 463 -25.01 24.25 13.90
CA GLU A 463 -24.97 23.14 12.95
C GLU A 463 -24.82 23.62 11.48
N ILE A 464 -23.91 22.96 10.78
CA ILE A 464 -23.71 23.09 9.33
C ILE A 464 -23.63 21.70 8.72
N LYS A 465 -24.14 21.50 7.51
CA LYS A 465 -23.93 20.24 6.78
C LYS A 465 -22.44 19.98 6.56
N VAL A 466 -22.01 18.73 6.75
CA VAL A 466 -20.61 18.34 6.56
C VAL A 466 -20.12 18.72 5.16
N ALA A 467 -20.91 18.48 4.11
CA ALA A 467 -20.59 18.89 2.74
C ALA A 467 -20.40 20.41 2.57
N GLN A 468 -21.22 21.22 3.22
CA GLN A 468 -21.08 22.68 3.19
C GLN A 468 -19.84 23.14 3.96
N PHE A 469 -19.57 22.52 5.11
CA PHE A 469 -18.38 22.84 5.89
C PHE A 469 -17.10 22.43 5.15
N SER A 470 -17.10 21.30 4.45
CA SER A 470 -16.00 20.87 3.58
C SER A 470 -15.66 21.93 2.53
N GLY A 471 -16.67 22.47 1.84
CA GLY A 471 -16.48 23.57 0.89
C GLY A 471 -15.87 24.82 1.55
N TYR A 472 -16.34 25.19 2.74
CA TYR A 472 -15.79 26.31 3.50
C TYR A 472 -14.33 26.08 3.91
N VAL A 473 -13.98 24.87 4.38
CA VAL A 473 -12.60 24.48 4.71
C VAL A 473 -11.71 24.60 3.48
N SER A 474 -12.15 24.08 2.34
CA SER A 474 -11.38 24.11 1.09
C SER A 474 -11.07 25.54 0.66
N GLU A 475 -12.08 26.43 0.68
CA GLU A 475 -11.95 27.83 0.29
C GLU A 475 -11.01 28.62 1.21
N HIS A 476 -11.13 28.45 2.53
CA HIS A 476 -10.47 29.32 3.51
C HIS A 476 -9.15 28.81 4.04
N SER A 477 -8.82 27.54 3.82
CA SER A 477 -7.57 26.93 4.29
C SER A 477 -6.63 26.48 3.17
N GLY A 478 -7.00 26.74 1.91
CA GLY A 478 -6.19 26.28 0.78
C GLY A 478 -6.06 24.76 0.71
N TYR A 479 -7.14 24.01 0.99
CA TYR A 479 -7.11 22.54 0.89
C TYR A 479 -7.23 22.11 -0.58
N HIS A 480 -6.19 21.45 -1.11
CA HIS A 480 -6.06 21.11 -2.52
C HIS A 480 -6.23 19.62 -2.85
N HIS A 481 -6.61 18.80 -1.86
CA HIS A 481 -6.82 17.36 -2.06
C HIS A 481 -8.30 17.02 -2.31
N GLY A 482 -8.60 15.75 -2.58
CA GLY A 482 -9.94 15.29 -2.92
C GLY A 482 -10.98 15.57 -1.82
N GLU A 483 -12.15 16.07 -2.23
CA GLU A 483 -13.28 16.39 -1.35
C GLU A 483 -13.69 15.21 -0.46
N ALA A 484 -13.71 14.00 -1.00
CA ALA A 484 -14.05 12.80 -0.24
C ALA A 484 -13.11 12.56 0.96
N SER A 485 -11.82 12.87 0.80
CA SER A 485 -10.83 12.73 1.88
C SER A 485 -11.07 13.79 2.97
N LEU A 486 -11.45 15.01 2.58
CA LEU A 486 -11.77 16.07 3.52
C LEU A 486 -13.06 15.77 4.31
N ASN A 487 -14.10 15.29 3.61
CA ASN A 487 -15.34 14.84 4.24
C ASN A 487 -15.10 13.74 5.25
N ALA A 488 -14.31 12.72 4.89
CA ALA A 488 -13.93 11.64 5.80
C ALA A 488 -13.14 12.14 7.03
N ALA A 489 -12.26 13.14 6.84
CA ALA A 489 -11.51 13.75 7.94
C ALA A 489 -12.42 14.52 8.91
N ILE A 490 -13.38 15.30 8.39
CA ILE A 490 -14.39 16.01 9.20
C ILE A 490 -15.23 15.02 10.01
N VAL A 491 -15.73 13.96 9.35
CA VAL A 491 -16.49 12.89 10.02
C VAL A 491 -15.66 12.24 11.11
N GLY A 492 -14.40 11.89 10.82
CA GLY A 492 -13.47 11.30 11.80
C GLY A 492 -13.25 12.16 13.05
N MET A 493 -13.18 13.48 12.90
CA MET A 493 -13.05 14.41 14.05
C MET A 493 -14.32 14.50 14.91
N GLY A 494 -15.47 14.11 14.38
CA GLY A 494 -16.75 14.08 15.11
C GLY A 494 -17.09 12.70 15.71
N GLN A 495 -16.43 11.63 15.30
CA GLN A 495 -16.72 10.29 15.80
C GLN A 495 -16.45 10.14 17.30
N ASN A 496 -17.38 9.53 18.03
CA ASN A 496 -17.37 9.40 19.49
C ASN A 496 -17.72 7.99 19.99
N PHE A 497 -17.69 6.97 19.13
CA PHE A 497 -17.90 5.58 19.55
C PHE A 497 -16.60 5.00 20.16
N VAL A 498 -16.73 3.92 20.95
CA VAL A 498 -15.61 3.24 21.61
C VAL A 498 -14.53 2.84 20.60
N GLY A 499 -13.30 3.31 20.79
CA GLY A 499 -12.18 3.08 19.88
C GLY A 499 -11.98 4.16 18.81
N SER A 500 -12.83 5.22 18.80
CA SER A 500 -12.64 6.46 18.05
C SER A 500 -11.93 7.52 18.93
N ASN A 501 -12.39 8.77 18.92
CA ASN A 501 -11.80 9.83 19.75
C ASN A 501 -12.21 9.68 21.23
N ASN A 502 -11.27 9.84 22.16
CA ASN A 502 -11.60 10.04 23.58
C ASN A 502 -12.25 11.41 23.81
N ILE A 503 -11.80 12.43 23.07
CA ILE A 503 -12.44 13.74 23.01
C ILE A 503 -12.62 14.13 21.54
N ASN A 504 -13.86 14.13 21.05
CA ASN A 504 -14.18 14.58 19.71
C ASN A 504 -14.19 16.11 19.65
N LEU A 505 -13.44 16.69 18.71
CA LEU A 505 -13.31 18.14 18.56
C LEU A 505 -14.51 18.77 17.82
N LEU A 506 -15.24 17.97 17.07
CA LEU A 506 -16.47 18.32 16.39
C LEU A 506 -17.62 17.50 16.96
N VAL A 507 -18.83 18.05 16.97
CA VAL A 507 -20.01 17.33 17.46
C VAL A 507 -20.64 16.57 16.28
N PRO A 508 -20.94 15.27 16.43
CA PRO A 508 -21.65 14.49 15.42
C PRO A 508 -23.17 14.72 15.54
N SER A 509 -23.75 15.34 14.53
CA SER A 509 -25.22 15.47 14.40
C SER A 509 -25.69 14.61 13.24
N GLY A 510 -26.33 13.49 13.56
CA GLY A 510 -26.71 12.45 12.61
C GLY A 510 -25.79 11.22 12.70
N GLN A 511 -25.79 10.38 11.66
CA GLN A 511 -25.04 9.12 11.65
C GLN A 511 -23.60 9.34 11.19
N PHE A 512 -22.68 9.48 12.12
CA PHE A 512 -21.24 9.64 11.90
C PHE A 512 -20.46 8.31 11.85
N GLY A 513 -21.19 7.19 11.83
CA GLY A 513 -20.61 5.87 11.91
C GLY A 513 -20.72 5.27 13.31
N THR A 514 -20.65 3.95 13.35
CA THR A 514 -20.80 3.18 14.58
C THR A 514 -19.59 2.28 14.81
N ARG A 515 -19.48 1.81 16.05
CA ARG A 515 -18.50 0.80 16.42
C ARG A 515 -18.65 -0.50 15.62
N LEU A 516 -19.87 -0.87 15.20
CA LEU A 516 -20.14 -2.10 14.45
C LEU A 516 -19.33 -2.22 13.16
N GLN A 517 -19.04 -1.09 12.51
CA GLN A 517 -18.26 -1.06 11.27
C GLN A 517 -16.98 -0.20 11.38
N GLY A 518 -16.58 0.16 12.58
CA GLY A 518 -15.42 1.02 12.80
C GLY A 518 -15.54 2.38 12.15
N GLY A 519 -16.77 2.91 12.14
CA GLY A 519 -17.08 4.24 11.59
C GLY A 519 -17.29 4.30 10.09
N LYS A 520 -17.19 3.17 9.37
CA LYS A 520 -17.36 3.13 7.90
C LYS A 520 -18.81 3.21 7.43
N ASP A 521 -19.74 3.06 8.34
CA ASP A 521 -21.19 3.16 8.15
C ASP A 521 -21.73 4.58 8.37
N SER A 522 -20.88 5.60 8.31
CA SER A 522 -21.32 6.98 8.33
C SER A 522 -22.26 7.27 7.15
N ALA A 523 -23.29 8.07 7.39
CA ALA A 523 -24.17 8.53 6.33
C ALA A 523 -23.42 9.51 5.39
N SER A 524 -23.95 9.72 4.18
CA SER A 524 -23.37 10.68 3.25
C SER A 524 -23.32 12.09 3.87
N GLU A 525 -22.23 12.78 3.62
CA GLU A 525 -21.90 14.13 4.08
C GLU A 525 -22.98 15.17 3.79
N ARG A 526 -23.88 14.90 2.85
CA ARG A 526 -25.03 15.77 2.49
C ARG A 526 -26.18 15.73 3.48
N TYR A 527 -26.19 14.71 4.36
CA TYR A 527 -27.31 14.44 5.27
C TYR A 527 -26.95 14.61 6.75
N ILE A 528 -25.68 14.72 7.08
CA ILE A 528 -25.19 14.87 8.45
C ILE A 528 -24.65 16.28 8.69
N PHE A 529 -24.69 16.71 9.93
CA PHE A 529 -24.31 18.06 10.36
C PHE A 529 -23.23 17.99 11.42
N THR A 530 -22.52 19.09 11.58
CA THR A 530 -21.48 19.21 12.62
C THR A 530 -21.35 20.66 13.09
N TYR A 531 -20.75 20.84 14.24
CA TYR A 531 -20.30 22.12 14.80
C TYR A 531 -19.16 21.87 15.79
N LEU A 532 -18.48 22.93 16.23
CA LEU A 532 -17.42 22.82 17.22
C LEU A 532 -17.97 22.29 18.55
N ASN A 533 -17.31 21.26 19.07
CA ASN A 533 -17.58 20.84 20.43
C ASN A 533 -17.23 21.99 21.40
N PRO A 534 -18.10 22.36 22.37
CA PRO A 534 -17.83 23.44 23.31
C PRO A 534 -16.51 23.31 24.08
N ILE A 535 -16.04 22.07 24.32
CA ILE A 535 -14.76 21.81 24.96
C ILE A 535 -13.57 22.19 24.07
N THR A 536 -13.73 22.21 22.76
CA THR A 536 -12.63 22.45 21.81
C THR A 536 -11.97 23.81 22.04
N ARG A 537 -12.76 24.87 22.23
CA ARG A 537 -12.23 26.21 22.52
C ARG A 537 -11.73 26.40 23.96
N LYS A 538 -11.99 25.42 24.83
CA LYS A 538 -11.33 25.35 26.17
C LYS A 538 -9.97 24.66 26.05
N ILE A 539 -9.84 23.66 25.18
CA ILE A 539 -8.57 22.98 24.94
C ILE A 539 -7.63 23.86 24.10
N PHE A 540 -8.17 24.58 23.13
CA PHE A 540 -7.45 25.52 22.25
C PHE A 540 -7.94 26.95 22.53
N PRO A 541 -7.35 27.67 23.52
CA PRO A 541 -7.82 28.99 23.95
C PRO A 541 -7.77 30.00 22.81
N GLY A 542 -8.86 30.75 22.59
CA GLY A 542 -8.94 31.73 21.51
C GLY A 542 -7.99 32.92 21.65
N MET A 543 -7.53 33.20 22.87
CA MET A 543 -6.54 34.27 23.15
C MET A 543 -5.17 33.95 22.53
N ASP A 544 -4.83 32.68 22.39
CA ASP A 544 -3.56 32.22 21.79
C ASP A 544 -3.52 32.43 20.28
N ASP A 545 -4.67 32.54 19.62
CA ASP A 545 -4.75 32.70 18.15
C ASP A 545 -3.92 33.89 17.66
N ALA A 546 -3.78 34.95 18.46
CA ALA A 546 -3.04 36.17 18.10
C ALA A 546 -1.51 35.99 18.10
N ILE A 547 -0.98 35.00 18.77
CA ILE A 547 0.48 34.75 18.89
C ILE A 547 0.95 33.57 18.07
N LEU A 548 0.04 32.81 17.45
CA LEU A 548 0.39 31.68 16.59
C LEU A 548 1.05 32.15 15.28
N LYS A 549 1.98 31.36 14.79
CA LYS A 549 2.61 31.60 13.48
C LYS A 549 1.80 30.92 12.39
N TYR A 550 1.04 31.72 11.64
CA TYR A 550 0.24 31.24 10.51
C TYR A 550 1.05 31.05 9.25
N LEU A 551 0.66 30.08 8.41
CA LEU A 551 1.23 29.84 7.11
C LEU A 551 0.59 30.76 6.06
N ASN A 552 1.31 31.03 4.99
CA ASN A 552 0.82 31.75 3.82
C ASN A 552 0.83 30.79 2.62
N ASP A 553 -0.34 30.63 1.98
CA ASP A 553 -0.52 29.81 0.77
C ASP A 553 -1.01 30.72 -0.35
N ASP A 554 -0.14 31.08 -1.29
CA ASP A 554 -0.43 31.96 -2.42
C ASP A 554 -1.05 33.33 -2.02
N GLY A 555 -0.58 33.91 -0.92
CA GLY A 555 -1.08 35.18 -0.39
C GLY A 555 -2.31 35.04 0.54
N LEU A 556 -2.83 33.84 0.71
CA LEU A 556 -3.88 33.52 1.67
C LEU A 556 -3.28 33.07 3.00
N MET A 557 -3.62 33.76 4.10
CA MET A 557 -3.28 33.28 5.44
C MET A 557 -4.12 32.07 5.78
N VAL A 558 -3.46 30.94 6.04
CA VAL A 558 -4.08 29.64 6.32
C VAL A 558 -3.76 29.18 7.75
N GLU A 559 -3.87 27.89 8.03
CA GLU A 559 -3.66 27.33 9.37
C GLU A 559 -2.29 27.69 9.97
N PRO A 560 -2.15 27.70 11.30
CA PRO A 560 -0.86 27.90 11.94
C PRO A 560 0.04 26.66 11.78
N ILE A 561 1.35 26.80 11.99
CA ILE A 561 2.29 25.68 11.99
C ILE A 561 1.84 24.58 12.96
N TYR A 562 1.35 24.97 14.13
CA TYR A 562 0.69 24.12 15.12
C TYR A 562 -0.19 24.97 16.03
N TYR A 563 -1.18 24.34 16.67
CA TYR A 563 -1.89 24.89 17.82
C TYR A 563 -1.20 24.48 19.12
N ALA A 564 -1.42 25.23 20.20
CA ALA A 564 -0.92 24.93 21.54
C ALA A 564 -2.10 24.55 22.46
N PRO A 565 -2.57 23.29 22.45
CA PRO A 565 -3.63 22.86 23.35
C PRO A 565 -3.14 22.83 24.81
N ILE A 566 -4.04 23.11 25.76
CA ILE A 566 -3.72 23.11 27.19
C ILE A 566 -3.40 21.71 27.76
N ILE A 567 -3.80 20.67 27.05
CA ILE A 567 -3.46 19.26 27.33
C ILE A 567 -2.92 18.60 26.05
N PRO A 568 -2.01 17.62 26.14
CA PRO A 568 -1.39 17.01 24.99
C PRO A 568 -2.39 16.13 24.22
N MET A 569 -3.09 16.70 23.25
CA MET A 569 -4.12 16.01 22.46
C MET A 569 -3.59 14.79 21.71
N ILE A 570 -2.31 14.75 21.39
CA ILE A 570 -1.66 13.57 20.82
C ILE A 570 -1.75 12.34 21.74
N LEU A 571 -1.71 12.55 23.06
CA LEU A 571 -1.88 11.48 24.06
C LEU A 571 -3.36 11.21 24.36
N VAL A 572 -4.21 12.23 24.30
CA VAL A 572 -5.65 12.09 24.60
C VAL A 572 -6.34 11.19 23.57
N ASN A 573 -6.20 11.51 22.30
CA ASN A 573 -6.87 10.77 21.20
C ASN A 573 -5.97 9.72 20.55
N GLY A 574 -4.69 9.70 20.89
CA GLY A 574 -3.71 8.93 20.13
C GLY A 574 -3.50 9.50 18.74
N ALA A 575 -2.59 8.93 18.00
CA ALA A 575 -2.38 9.28 16.60
C ALA A 575 -1.62 8.19 15.86
N LYS A 576 -2.00 7.95 14.62
CA LYS A 576 -1.32 6.99 13.75
C LYS A 576 -1.01 7.65 12.41
N GLY A 577 0.24 7.51 11.97
CA GLY A 577 0.68 8.08 10.71
C GLY A 577 1.80 7.26 10.08
N ILE A 578 1.77 7.13 8.75
CA ILE A 578 2.79 6.47 7.97
C ILE A 578 3.23 7.43 6.88
N GLY A 579 4.47 7.88 6.96
CA GLY A 579 5.12 8.72 5.96
C GLY A 579 6.30 8.00 5.33
N THR A 580 7.00 8.67 4.44
CA THR A 580 8.19 8.13 3.77
C THR A 580 9.33 7.93 4.76
N GLY A 581 9.70 6.69 5.05
CA GLY A 581 10.77 6.34 6.00
C GLY A 581 10.39 6.45 7.48
N PHE A 582 9.31 7.12 7.83
CA PHE A 582 8.85 7.36 9.19
C PHE A 582 7.45 6.81 9.44
N SER A 583 7.20 6.39 10.65
CA SER A 583 5.86 6.03 11.11
C SER A 583 5.68 6.38 12.57
N THR A 584 4.45 6.67 12.98
CA THR A 584 4.08 6.87 14.37
C THR A 584 2.82 6.09 14.69
N ASP A 585 2.74 5.60 15.92
CA ASP A 585 1.57 4.91 16.47
C ASP A 585 1.50 5.23 17.97
N VAL A 586 0.81 6.30 18.31
CA VAL A 586 0.62 6.76 19.69
C VAL A 586 -0.73 6.29 20.17
N LEU A 587 -0.75 5.52 21.25
CA LEU A 587 -1.98 5.04 21.86
C LEU A 587 -2.70 6.17 22.61
N PRO A 588 -4.05 6.13 22.71
CA PRO A 588 -4.81 7.11 23.47
C PRO A 588 -4.78 6.79 24.97
N TYR A 589 -4.83 7.81 25.79
CA TYR A 589 -4.78 7.73 27.26
C TYR A 589 -5.92 8.53 27.91
N ASN A 590 -6.19 8.25 29.18
CA ASN A 590 -7.26 8.91 29.92
C ASN A 590 -6.95 10.40 30.13
N PRO A 591 -7.82 11.32 29.64
CA PRO A 591 -7.61 12.76 29.82
C PRO A 591 -7.48 13.19 31.29
N ASN A 592 -8.23 12.55 32.21
CA ASN A 592 -8.18 12.89 33.61
C ASN A 592 -6.85 12.55 34.27
N ASP A 593 -6.26 11.38 33.87
CA ASP A 593 -4.93 10.99 34.39
C ASP A 593 -3.85 11.97 33.87
N ILE A 594 -3.96 12.38 32.62
CA ILE A 594 -3.05 13.37 32.00
C ILE A 594 -3.17 14.72 32.74
N ILE A 595 -4.39 15.20 33.00
CA ILE A 595 -4.64 16.46 33.71
C ILE A 595 -4.07 16.38 35.12
N SER A 596 -4.34 15.31 35.86
CA SER A 596 -3.83 15.11 37.21
C SER A 596 -2.30 15.12 37.24
N TYR A 597 -1.66 14.43 36.30
CA TYR A 597 -0.21 14.43 36.14
C TYR A 597 0.35 15.84 35.87
N LEU A 598 -0.26 16.58 34.94
CA LEU A 598 0.17 17.94 34.60
C LEU A 598 -0.01 18.90 35.79
N CYS A 599 -1.11 18.80 36.52
CA CYS A 599 -1.34 19.61 37.73
C CYS A 599 -0.29 19.33 38.79
N SER A 600 0.03 18.06 39.06
CA SER A 600 1.08 17.71 40.03
C SER A 600 2.44 18.25 39.59
N LYS A 601 2.79 18.15 38.32
CA LYS A 601 4.03 18.72 37.78
C LYS A 601 4.11 20.24 37.95
N LEU A 602 3.02 20.95 37.69
CA LEU A 602 2.95 22.41 37.86
C LEU A 602 3.08 22.84 39.33
N HIS A 603 2.61 22.03 40.27
CA HIS A 603 2.76 22.28 41.70
C HIS A 603 4.13 21.86 42.25
N GLY A 604 5.00 21.27 41.42
CA GLY A 604 6.33 20.81 41.85
C GLY A 604 6.31 19.49 42.63
N ASP A 605 5.21 18.76 42.59
CA ASP A 605 5.08 17.45 43.21
C ASP A 605 5.80 16.39 42.37
N ASN A 606 6.79 15.73 42.99
CA ASN A 606 7.57 14.69 42.32
C ASN A 606 7.03 13.27 42.53
N ASP A 607 5.97 13.09 43.32
CA ASP A 607 5.40 11.77 43.62
C ASP A 607 4.85 11.07 42.35
N HIS A 608 4.52 11.83 41.29
CA HIS A 608 4.06 11.33 40.01
C HIS A 608 5.16 11.24 38.92
N ALA A 609 6.44 11.48 39.27
CA ALA A 609 7.53 11.45 38.28
C ALA A 609 7.64 10.10 37.51
N ASN A 610 7.17 9.01 38.11
CA ASN A 610 7.17 7.66 37.59
C ASN A 610 5.75 7.13 37.24
N GLN A 611 4.75 8.01 37.12
CA GLN A 611 3.39 7.57 36.78
C GLN A 611 3.38 6.92 35.39
N GLU A 612 2.96 5.69 35.35
CA GLU A 612 2.80 4.93 34.10
C GLU A 612 1.36 5.11 33.61
N PHE A 613 1.21 5.57 32.35
CA PHE A 613 -0.09 5.68 31.71
C PHE A 613 -0.48 4.37 31.04
N VAL A 614 -1.71 3.91 31.25
CA VAL A 614 -2.29 2.75 30.58
C VAL A 614 -3.19 3.24 29.43
N PRO A 615 -3.12 2.65 28.24
CA PRO A 615 -4.00 3.03 27.14
C PRO A 615 -5.47 2.97 27.54
N TYR A 616 -6.21 4.00 27.15
CA TYR A 616 -7.61 4.19 27.53
C TYR A 616 -8.48 4.49 26.30
N TYR A 617 -9.66 3.95 26.31
CA TYR A 617 -10.67 4.18 25.28
C TYR A 617 -11.99 4.52 25.96
N GLU A 618 -12.53 5.70 25.67
CA GLU A 618 -13.76 6.19 26.29
C GLU A 618 -14.92 5.21 26.06
N GLY A 619 -15.58 4.83 27.16
CA GLY A 619 -16.71 3.89 27.16
C GLY A 619 -16.35 2.41 27.01
N PHE A 620 -15.07 2.03 26.92
CA PHE A 620 -14.65 0.63 26.81
C PHE A 620 -14.82 -0.11 28.15
N GLN A 621 -15.52 -1.25 28.13
CA GLN A 621 -15.84 -2.07 29.30
C GLN A 621 -14.94 -3.31 29.45
N GLY A 622 -13.96 -3.47 28.58
CA GLY A 622 -12.96 -4.55 28.66
C GLY A 622 -11.74 -4.16 29.49
N THR A 623 -10.66 -4.93 29.33
CA THR A 623 -9.41 -4.70 30.04
C THR A 623 -8.25 -4.42 29.10
N VAL A 624 -7.36 -3.53 29.50
CA VAL A 624 -6.09 -3.26 28.83
C VAL A 624 -4.97 -3.69 29.77
N ALA A 625 -4.11 -4.60 29.33
CA ALA A 625 -3.03 -5.12 30.15
C ALA A 625 -1.69 -4.95 29.43
N LYS A 626 -0.67 -4.47 30.14
CA LYS A 626 0.70 -4.36 29.64
C LYS A 626 1.34 -5.75 29.51
N ILE A 627 1.94 -6.05 28.37
CA ILE A 627 2.72 -7.27 28.14
C ILE A 627 4.22 -6.96 28.22
N SER A 628 4.64 -5.81 27.67
CA SER A 628 6.00 -5.30 27.71
C SER A 628 5.97 -3.78 27.57
N ASP A 629 7.11 -3.11 27.64
CA ASP A 629 7.19 -1.62 27.59
C ASP A 629 6.53 -0.98 26.38
N SER A 630 6.41 -1.69 25.29
CA SER A 630 5.80 -1.19 24.05
C SER A 630 4.58 -1.99 23.57
N LYS A 631 4.06 -2.94 24.39
CA LYS A 631 2.98 -3.84 23.96
C LYS A 631 1.91 -3.96 25.01
N TYR A 632 0.69 -3.78 24.58
CA TYR A 632 -0.52 -3.97 25.37
C TYR A 632 -1.41 -5.02 24.73
N VAL A 633 -2.17 -5.75 25.55
CA VAL A 633 -3.27 -6.60 25.09
C VAL A 633 -4.58 -5.97 25.50
N ILE A 634 -5.50 -5.85 24.55
CA ILE A 634 -6.86 -5.35 24.77
C ILE A 634 -7.78 -6.57 24.76
N LYS A 635 -8.47 -6.82 25.85
CA LYS A 635 -9.38 -7.96 26.02
C LYS A 635 -10.80 -7.44 26.17
N GLY A 636 -11.73 -8.06 25.44
CA GLY A 636 -13.15 -7.90 25.67
C GLY A 636 -13.62 -8.60 26.94
N SER A 637 -14.92 -8.57 27.19
CA SER A 637 -15.57 -9.22 28.31
C SER A 637 -16.60 -10.23 27.85
N TYR A 638 -16.73 -11.33 28.58
CA TYR A 638 -17.75 -12.35 28.33
C TYR A 638 -18.30 -12.92 29.64
N GLN A 639 -19.48 -13.47 29.58
CA GLN A 639 -20.15 -14.16 30.68
C GLN A 639 -20.51 -15.58 30.27
N LEU A 640 -20.32 -16.52 31.18
CA LEU A 640 -20.76 -17.89 31.02
C LEU A 640 -22.20 -18.01 31.58
N LEU A 641 -23.15 -18.40 30.74
CA LEU A 641 -24.53 -18.66 31.13
C LEU A 641 -24.78 -20.17 31.07
N GLY A 642 -24.70 -20.80 32.25
CA GLY A 642 -24.74 -22.26 32.34
C GLY A 642 -23.50 -22.94 31.78
N ASN A 643 -23.61 -24.19 31.34
CA ASN A 643 -22.48 -24.98 30.88
C ASN A 643 -22.27 -24.92 29.34
N ASP A 644 -23.20 -24.33 28.60
CA ASP A 644 -23.28 -24.43 27.15
C ASP A 644 -23.42 -23.08 26.39
N LYS A 645 -23.48 -21.96 27.11
CA LYS A 645 -23.67 -20.65 26.52
C LYS A 645 -22.62 -19.65 26.99
N ILE A 646 -22.04 -18.93 26.03
CA ILE A 646 -21.15 -17.80 26.27
C ILE A 646 -21.80 -16.55 25.68
N VAL A 647 -21.94 -15.51 26.49
CA VAL A 647 -22.38 -14.18 26.05
C VAL A 647 -21.17 -13.25 26.05
N VAL A 648 -20.79 -12.79 24.89
CA VAL A 648 -19.75 -11.75 24.75
C VAL A 648 -20.42 -10.41 24.95
N THR A 649 -20.03 -9.70 26.02
CA THR A 649 -20.62 -8.42 26.41
C THR A 649 -19.79 -7.23 25.92
N GLU A 650 -18.51 -7.44 25.61
CA GLU A 650 -17.61 -6.43 25.10
C GLU A 650 -16.58 -7.06 24.14
N LEU A 651 -16.40 -6.48 22.96
CA LEU A 651 -15.34 -6.87 22.02
C LEU A 651 -14.06 -6.06 22.28
N PRO A 652 -12.88 -6.59 21.98
CA PRO A 652 -11.66 -5.78 22.00
C PRO A 652 -11.75 -4.58 21.04
N VAL A 653 -11.17 -3.44 21.39
CA VAL A 653 -11.08 -2.28 20.50
C VAL A 653 -10.31 -2.66 19.22
N GLY A 654 -10.84 -2.25 18.06
CA GLY A 654 -10.28 -2.59 16.76
C GLY A 654 -10.92 -3.82 16.10
N TYR A 655 -11.78 -4.54 16.84
CA TYR A 655 -12.65 -5.58 16.28
C TYR A 655 -14.05 -4.98 16.04
N TRP A 656 -14.39 -4.92 14.77
CA TRP A 656 -15.60 -4.30 14.29
C TRP A 656 -16.60 -5.32 13.76
#